data_f6a6519b32b71fbb5219f2bb2a5c5124
#
_entry.id   f6a6519b32b71fbb5219f2bb2a5c5124
#
_cell.length_a   1.000
_cell.length_b   1.000
_cell.length_c   1.000
_cell.angle_alpha   90.00
_cell.angle_beta   90.00
_cell.angle_gamma   90.00
#
_symmetry.space_group_name_H-M   'P 1'
#
loop_
_entity.id
_entity.type
_entity.pdbx_description
1 polymer ?
#
loop_
_entity_poly.entity_id
_entity_poly.type
_entity_poly.pdbx_seq_one_letter_code
_entity_poly.pdbx_strand_id
1 'polypeptide(L)'
;MIQVIKRDGEVVDFTLSKISGVIKKAFVATKKGINDDILDLLALRVTADFQGKITDGKVNVEDIQDSVEHVLEQSGYTDVAKAYILYRKQREKIRNMKSTILDYKDVVNSYVKVEDWRVKENSTVTYSVGGLILSNSGAITANYWLSEIYDEEIANAHRNADIHIHDLSMLTGYCAGWSLKQLIQEGLGGIPGKITSSPARHLSVLCNQMVNFLGIMQNEWAGAQAFSSFDTYLAPFVKADHLSYPEVKKCVESFIYGVNTPSRWGTQAPFSNITLDWTVPEDLAELPAIVGGREMPFKYKDCKREMDMVNKAFIETMIEGDANGRGFQYPIPTYSITRDFDWSDTENNKLLFEMTAKYGTPYFSNYINSDMQPSDVRSMCCRLRLDLRELRKKTGGFFGSGESTGSVGVVTINMPRIAYLSRTPEEFYQRLDHMMDISARSLKIKRQVITKLLEEGLYPYTKRYLGTFENHFSTIGLIGMNEVGLNACWLGGSMASEKTQQFTREVLTHMRERLSDYQESYGDLYNLEATPAESTTYRLAKHDKKRYPQIATAGKPGDTPYYTNSSHLPVDYTADIFDALDIQDELQTLYTSGTVFHAFLGEKLPDWKAAAKLVRTIAENYRLPYYTLSPTYSVCREHGYLSGEHFVCPKCGQKAEVYSRITGYYRPIQNWNEGKTQEYENRREYDIAGSSLKKVHTSVVTLAGDEMKVEPVETVKYLFTTKTCPNCRIAKEALKGQAVEIIDAEEHADLVEKFGVRQAPTLVVVRGDGAEKYVNASNIQKYAEDIKG
;
A
#
# COMPACT_ATOMS: atom_id res chain seq x y z
N MET A 1 -16.51 31.68 -35.81
CA MET A 1 -16.31 32.65 -34.67
C MET A 1 -15.54 31.89 -33.64
N ILE A 2 -14.46 32.40 -33.08
CA ILE A 2 -13.64 31.70 -32.10
C ILE A 2 -14.38 31.72 -30.76
N GLN A 3 -14.43 30.57 -30.08
CA GLN A 3 -15.01 30.44 -28.75
C GLN A 3 -13.92 30.15 -27.72
N VAL A 4 -14.10 30.59 -26.49
CA VAL A 4 -13.19 30.41 -25.38
C VAL A 4 -13.83 29.46 -24.37
N ILE A 5 -13.14 28.37 -24.05
CA ILE A 5 -13.51 27.47 -22.96
C ILE A 5 -12.93 28.07 -21.67
N LYS A 6 -13.82 28.51 -20.78
CA LYS A 6 -13.43 28.99 -19.47
C LYS A 6 -13.01 27.80 -18.57
N ARG A 7 -12.36 28.10 -17.43
CA ARG A 7 -11.89 27.11 -16.46
C ARG A 7 -13.00 26.25 -15.84
N ASP A 8 -14.22 26.80 -15.75
CA ASP A 8 -15.42 26.10 -15.28
C ASP A 8 -16.12 25.27 -16.36
N GLY A 9 -15.55 25.23 -17.57
CA GLY A 9 -16.10 24.55 -18.74
C GLY A 9 -17.14 25.36 -19.53
N GLU A 10 -17.51 26.56 -19.06
CA GLU A 10 -18.40 27.45 -19.83
C GLU A 10 -17.75 27.90 -21.15
N VAL A 11 -18.49 27.81 -22.22
CA VAL A 11 -18.04 28.27 -23.56
C VAL A 11 -18.62 29.65 -23.84
N VAL A 12 -17.75 30.64 -24.13
CA VAL A 12 -18.14 32.03 -24.44
C VAL A 12 -17.46 32.50 -25.70
N ASP A 13 -18.05 33.52 -26.36
CA ASP A 13 -17.44 34.09 -27.53
C ASP A 13 -16.15 34.85 -27.20
N PHE A 14 -15.16 34.71 -28.07
CA PHE A 14 -13.90 35.43 -28.00
C PHE A 14 -14.09 36.91 -28.22
N THR A 15 -13.43 37.74 -27.40
CA THR A 15 -13.48 39.20 -27.49
C THR A 15 -12.07 39.78 -27.32
N LEU A 16 -11.53 40.39 -28.35
CA LEU A 16 -10.19 40.99 -28.40
C LEU A 16 -9.99 42.05 -27.29
N SER A 17 -10.99 42.88 -27.02
CA SER A 17 -10.94 43.95 -26.01
C SER A 17 -10.71 43.43 -24.59
N LYS A 18 -11.00 42.13 -24.31
CA LYS A 18 -10.65 41.51 -23.03
C LYS A 18 -9.15 41.34 -22.90
N ILE A 19 -8.44 40.98 -23.98
CA ILE A 19 -6.98 40.84 -24.01
C ILE A 19 -6.34 42.22 -23.86
N SER A 20 -6.73 43.20 -24.66
CA SER A 20 -6.22 44.57 -24.53
C SER A 20 -6.43 45.12 -23.13
N GLY A 21 -7.60 44.87 -22.52
CA GLY A 21 -7.93 45.31 -21.17
C GLY A 21 -7.06 44.67 -20.08
N VAL A 22 -6.69 43.42 -20.22
CA VAL A 22 -5.84 42.71 -19.25
C VAL A 22 -4.38 43.18 -19.40
N ILE A 23 -3.88 43.33 -20.59
CA ILE A 23 -2.55 43.89 -20.88
C ILE A 23 -2.44 45.32 -20.31
N LYS A 24 -3.45 46.16 -20.54
CA LYS A 24 -3.50 47.55 -20.00
C LYS A 24 -3.36 47.56 -18.48
N LYS A 25 -4.03 46.64 -17.76
CA LYS A 25 -3.91 46.54 -16.31
C LYS A 25 -2.50 46.18 -15.86
N ALA A 26 -1.79 45.29 -16.58
CA ALA A 26 -0.42 44.91 -16.28
C ALA A 26 0.55 46.09 -16.48
N PHE A 27 0.34 46.92 -17.53
CA PHE A 27 1.11 48.13 -17.74
C PHE A 27 0.89 49.18 -16.64
N VAL A 28 -0.37 49.37 -16.24
CA VAL A 28 -0.72 50.29 -15.14
C VAL A 28 -0.06 49.85 -13.84
N ALA A 29 -0.04 48.56 -13.56
CA ALA A 29 0.60 47.97 -12.35
C ALA A 29 2.12 48.22 -12.29
N THR A 30 2.77 48.34 -13.46
CA THR A 30 4.22 48.64 -13.56
C THR A 30 4.49 50.16 -13.66
N LYS A 31 3.47 51.01 -13.56
CA LYS A 31 3.56 52.47 -13.74
C LYS A 31 4.15 52.90 -15.10
N LYS A 32 4.06 52.05 -16.11
CA LYS A 32 4.47 52.35 -17.47
C LYS A 32 3.27 52.84 -18.26
N GLY A 33 3.38 54.02 -18.84
CA GLY A 33 2.38 54.50 -19.79
C GLY A 33 2.43 53.70 -21.09
N ILE A 34 1.28 53.46 -21.71
CA ILE A 34 1.19 52.74 -22.97
C ILE A 34 0.10 53.41 -23.83
N ASN A 35 0.36 53.53 -25.13
CA ASN A 35 -0.62 53.98 -26.10
C ASN A 35 -1.63 52.87 -26.44
N ASP A 36 -2.89 53.21 -26.62
CA ASP A 36 -3.95 52.24 -26.97
C ASP A 36 -3.66 51.51 -28.30
N ASP A 37 -2.99 52.16 -29.27
CA ASP A 37 -2.56 51.50 -30.52
C ASP A 37 -1.57 50.36 -30.29
N ILE A 38 -0.65 50.52 -29.32
CA ILE A 38 0.30 49.47 -28.93
C ILE A 38 -0.41 48.31 -28.17
N LEU A 39 -1.41 48.67 -27.34
CA LEU A 39 -2.23 47.67 -26.67
C LEU A 39 -2.99 46.77 -27.66
N ASP A 40 -3.60 47.35 -28.66
CA ASP A 40 -4.33 46.64 -29.70
C ASP A 40 -3.38 45.81 -30.56
N LEU A 41 -2.19 46.32 -30.89
CA LEU A 41 -1.17 45.56 -31.61
C LEU A 41 -0.70 44.33 -30.78
N LEU A 42 -0.47 44.49 -29.49
CA LEU A 42 -0.11 43.37 -28.60
C LEU A 42 -1.23 42.33 -28.49
N ALA A 43 -2.48 42.78 -28.37
CA ALA A 43 -3.65 41.91 -28.37
C ALA A 43 -3.83 41.13 -29.67
N LEU A 44 -3.54 41.70 -30.80
CA LEU A 44 -3.52 41.02 -32.11
C LEU A 44 -2.39 40.00 -32.20
N ARG A 45 -1.18 40.33 -31.69
CA ARG A 45 -0.07 39.39 -31.60
C ARG A 45 -0.40 38.19 -30.72
N VAL A 46 -1.03 38.40 -29.58
CA VAL A 46 -1.52 37.32 -28.69
C VAL A 46 -2.52 36.44 -29.43
N THR A 47 -3.42 37.03 -30.19
CA THR A 47 -4.39 36.26 -31.00
C THR A 47 -3.70 35.41 -32.06
N ALA A 48 -2.66 35.94 -32.69
CA ALA A 48 -1.86 35.20 -33.66
C ALA A 48 -1.06 34.05 -33.00
N ASP A 49 -0.54 34.27 -31.78
CA ASP A 49 0.25 33.29 -31.04
C ASP A 49 -0.57 32.04 -30.63
N PHE A 50 -1.80 32.20 -30.13
CA PHE A 50 -2.63 31.05 -29.80
C PHE A 50 -3.44 30.47 -30.96
N GLN A 51 -3.34 31.03 -32.17
CA GLN A 51 -4.12 30.55 -33.31
C GLN A 51 -3.89 29.08 -33.62
N GLY A 52 -2.64 28.59 -33.45
CA GLY A 52 -2.28 27.17 -33.58
C GLY A 52 -2.84 26.24 -32.53
N LYS A 53 -3.36 26.79 -31.42
CA LYS A 53 -3.95 26.04 -30.30
C LYS A 53 -5.47 25.90 -30.37
N ILE A 54 -6.08 26.47 -31.43
CA ILE A 54 -7.53 26.40 -31.67
C ILE A 54 -7.88 25.02 -32.20
N THR A 55 -8.74 24.27 -31.50
CA THR A 55 -9.27 22.98 -31.92
C THR A 55 -10.79 23.09 -32.02
N ASP A 56 -11.38 22.69 -33.13
CA ASP A 56 -12.84 22.78 -33.40
C ASP A 56 -13.46 24.16 -33.15
N GLY A 57 -12.71 25.23 -33.49
CA GLY A 57 -13.14 26.62 -33.28
C GLY A 57 -13.11 27.08 -31.81
N LYS A 58 -12.51 26.33 -30.92
CA LYS A 58 -12.42 26.59 -29.48
C LYS A 58 -10.98 26.67 -29.02
N VAL A 59 -10.71 27.52 -27.99
CA VAL A 59 -9.40 27.64 -27.32
C VAL A 59 -9.61 27.75 -25.83
N ASN A 60 -8.70 27.15 -25.05
CA ASN A 60 -8.75 27.27 -23.59
C ASN A 60 -8.29 28.64 -23.11
N VAL A 61 -8.91 29.17 -22.06
CA VAL A 61 -8.52 30.44 -21.47
C VAL A 61 -7.08 30.46 -20.99
N GLU A 62 -6.55 29.32 -20.55
CA GLU A 62 -5.15 29.18 -20.14
C GLU A 62 -4.19 29.39 -21.33
N ASP A 63 -4.48 28.77 -22.47
CA ASP A 63 -3.68 28.93 -23.69
C ASP A 63 -3.60 30.40 -24.13
N ILE A 64 -4.70 31.14 -23.96
CA ILE A 64 -4.72 32.58 -24.23
C ILE A 64 -3.83 33.33 -23.23
N GLN A 65 -3.87 32.96 -21.95
CA GLN A 65 -3.09 33.62 -20.92
C GLN A 65 -1.58 33.36 -21.08
N ASP A 66 -1.21 32.13 -21.43
CA ASP A 66 0.18 31.76 -21.73
C ASP A 66 0.70 32.53 -22.96
N SER A 67 -0.15 32.70 -23.96
CA SER A 67 0.18 33.54 -25.14
C SER A 67 0.33 35.02 -24.78
N VAL A 68 -0.41 35.55 -23.80
CA VAL A 68 -0.21 36.95 -23.31
C VAL A 68 1.17 37.08 -22.65
N GLU A 69 1.58 36.11 -21.80
CA GLU A 69 2.89 36.08 -21.15
C GLU A 69 4.00 36.06 -22.20
N HIS A 70 3.93 35.10 -23.12
CA HIS A 70 4.90 34.91 -24.19
C HIS A 70 5.07 36.16 -25.08
N VAL A 71 3.98 36.75 -25.52
CA VAL A 71 4.01 37.95 -26.38
C VAL A 71 4.56 39.19 -25.66
N LEU A 72 4.25 39.35 -24.37
CA LEU A 72 4.82 40.44 -23.57
C LEU A 72 6.34 40.28 -23.39
N GLU A 73 6.82 39.08 -23.14
CA GLU A 73 8.27 38.80 -23.07
C GLU A 73 8.97 39.02 -24.38
N GLN A 74 8.46 38.47 -25.48
CA GLN A 74 9.03 38.63 -26.82
C GLN A 74 9.02 40.07 -27.31
N SER A 75 8.04 40.89 -26.87
CA SER A 75 7.96 42.28 -27.21
C SER A 75 8.85 43.20 -26.36
N GLY A 76 9.67 42.60 -25.45
CA GLY A 76 10.60 43.32 -24.60
C GLY A 76 9.99 43.95 -23.32
N TYR A 77 8.71 43.66 -23.03
CA TYR A 77 8.02 44.14 -21.85
C TYR A 77 8.13 43.15 -20.66
N THR A 78 9.35 42.70 -20.34
CA THR A 78 9.63 41.68 -19.32
C THR A 78 9.06 42.04 -17.95
N ASP A 79 9.13 43.31 -17.53
CA ASP A 79 8.59 43.73 -16.23
C ASP A 79 7.06 43.68 -16.22
N VAL A 80 6.42 43.95 -17.34
CA VAL A 80 4.96 43.87 -17.50
C VAL A 80 4.52 42.41 -17.53
N ALA A 81 5.28 41.54 -18.20
CA ALA A 81 5.06 40.12 -18.18
C ALA A 81 5.13 39.56 -16.76
N LYS A 82 6.18 39.91 -15.99
CA LYS A 82 6.30 39.56 -14.58
C LYS A 82 5.11 40.05 -13.74
N ALA A 83 4.68 41.27 -13.93
CA ALA A 83 3.53 41.83 -13.22
C ALA A 83 2.22 41.09 -13.59
N TYR A 84 2.09 40.67 -14.84
CA TYR A 84 0.96 39.89 -15.30
C TYR A 84 0.94 38.49 -14.70
N ILE A 85 2.08 37.79 -14.68
CA ILE A 85 2.25 36.46 -14.05
C ILE A 85 1.91 36.52 -12.55
N LEU A 86 2.44 37.53 -11.83
CA LEU A 86 2.14 37.72 -10.41
C LEU A 86 0.65 37.99 -10.15
N TYR A 87 0.02 38.84 -11.00
CA TYR A 87 -1.40 39.10 -10.94
C TYR A 87 -2.24 37.83 -11.22
N ARG A 88 -1.85 37.03 -12.22
CA ARG A 88 -2.48 35.72 -12.53
C ARG A 88 -2.42 34.81 -11.35
N LYS A 89 -1.23 34.62 -10.75
CA LYS A 89 -1.02 33.80 -9.53
C LYS A 89 -1.84 34.32 -8.34
N GLN A 90 -1.86 35.61 -8.12
CA GLN A 90 -2.63 36.20 -7.03
C GLN A 90 -4.15 36.01 -7.23
N ARG A 91 -4.64 36.16 -8.46
CA ARG A 91 -6.04 35.89 -8.81
C ARG A 91 -6.41 34.44 -8.67
N GLU A 92 -5.51 33.55 -9.01
CA GLU A 92 -5.65 32.12 -8.81
C GLU A 92 -5.71 31.77 -7.30
N LYS A 93 -4.82 32.33 -6.51
CA LYS A 93 -4.85 32.18 -5.04
C LYS A 93 -6.17 32.69 -4.44
N ILE A 94 -6.68 33.86 -4.89
CA ILE A 94 -7.98 34.39 -4.44
C ILE A 94 -9.15 33.49 -4.87
N ARG A 95 -9.10 32.94 -6.09
CA ARG A 95 -10.14 32.00 -6.55
C ARG A 95 -10.11 30.70 -5.76
N ASN A 96 -8.92 30.16 -5.53
CA ASN A 96 -8.74 28.95 -4.73
C ASN A 96 -9.23 29.17 -3.28
N MET A 97 -8.96 30.33 -2.69
CA MET A 97 -9.54 30.71 -1.40
C MET A 97 -11.08 30.84 -1.44
N LYS A 98 -11.64 31.42 -2.51
CA LYS A 98 -13.10 31.52 -2.68
C LYS A 98 -13.75 30.16 -2.93
N SER A 99 -13.13 29.30 -3.73
CA SER A 99 -13.61 27.92 -3.95
C SER A 99 -13.50 27.11 -2.66
N THR A 100 -12.42 27.28 -1.90
CA THR A 100 -12.25 26.63 -0.58
C THR A 100 -13.35 27.01 0.40
N ILE A 101 -13.77 28.28 0.43
CA ILE A 101 -14.86 28.73 1.32
C ILE A 101 -16.21 28.19 0.85
N LEU A 102 -16.46 28.13 -0.46
CA LEU A 102 -17.68 27.53 -1.01
C LEU A 102 -17.68 26.02 -0.81
N ASP A 103 -16.56 25.35 -1.08
CA ASP A 103 -16.38 23.91 -0.86
C ASP A 103 -16.54 23.53 0.63
N TYR A 104 -16.08 24.39 1.55
CA TYR A 104 -16.28 24.17 2.98
C TYR A 104 -17.74 24.12 3.38
N LYS A 105 -18.56 25.07 2.89
CA LYS A 105 -20.01 25.08 3.12
C LYS A 105 -20.67 23.82 2.56
N ASP A 106 -20.25 23.41 1.37
CA ASP A 106 -20.76 22.20 0.72
C ASP A 106 -20.29 20.94 1.45
N VAL A 107 -19.04 20.87 1.94
CA VAL A 107 -18.54 19.77 2.78
C VAL A 107 -19.36 19.65 4.07
N VAL A 108 -19.63 20.75 4.77
CA VAL A 108 -20.46 20.74 5.99
C VAL A 108 -21.88 20.29 5.67
N ASN A 109 -22.49 20.86 4.63
CA ASN A 109 -23.86 20.54 4.24
C ASN A 109 -24.01 19.09 3.78
N SER A 110 -23.09 18.59 2.96
CA SER A 110 -23.14 17.20 2.49
C SER A 110 -22.92 16.20 3.62
N TYR A 111 -22.06 16.51 4.59
CA TYR A 111 -21.91 15.69 5.80
C TYR A 111 -23.22 15.68 6.61
N VAL A 112 -23.78 16.85 6.91
CA VAL A 112 -25.02 16.98 7.73
C VAL A 112 -26.21 16.30 7.07
N LYS A 113 -26.30 16.35 5.72
CA LYS A 113 -27.38 15.70 4.96
C LYS A 113 -27.13 14.21 4.69
N VAL A 114 -25.95 13.69 5.07
CA VAL A 114 -25.52 12.30 4.78
C VAL A 114 -25.51 12.00 3.26
N GLU A 115 -25.33 13.03 2.43
CA GLU A 115 -25.31 12.91 0.97
C GLU A 115 -23.91 12.54 0.42
N ASP A 116 -22.86 12.82 1.18
CA ASP A 116 -21.49 12.53 0.78
C ASP A 116 -21.15 11.06 1.09
N TRP A 117 -20.81 10.28 0.05
CA TRP A 117 -20.36 8.90 0.17
C TRP A 117 -19.12 8.74 1.08
N ARG A 118 -18.29 9.78 1.21
CA ARG A 118 -17.14 9.80 2.11
C ARG A 118 -17.52 9.72 3.58
N VAL A 119 -18.74 10.12 3.94
CA VAL A 119 -19.30 9.93 5.30
C VAL A 119 -19.42 8.43 5.63
N LYS A 120 -19.59 7.60 4.60
CA LYS A 120 -19.67 6.14 4.69
C LYS A 120 -18.34 5.45 4.38
N GLU A 121 -17.33 6.17 3.90
CA GLU A 121 -16.05 5.61 3.44
C GLU A 121 -15.25 4.98 4.59
N ASN A 122 -15.24 5.61 5.76
CA ASN A 122 -14.55 5.12 6.94
C ASN A 122 -15.54 4.49 7.93
N SER A 123 -15.60 3.16 7.95
CA SER A 123 -16.49 2.40 8.81
C SER A 123 -16.24 2.61 10.31
N THR A 124 -15.05 3.04 10.67
CA THR A 124 -14.67 3.32 12.05
C THR A 124 -15.08 4.71 12.50
N VAL A 125 -15.43 5.59 11.57
CA VAL A 125 -15.95 6.94 11.86
C VAL A 125 -17.46 6.91 11.74
N THR A 126 -18.15 7.04 12.88
CA THR A 126 -19.61 7.12 12.91
C THR A 126 -20.10 8.53 12.56
N TYR A 127 -21.31 8.64 12.00
CA TYR A 127 -21.99 9.94 11.84
C TYR A 127 -22.16 10.61 13.19
N SER A 128 -21.39 11.67 13.45
CA SER A 128 -21.26 12.31 14.76
C SER A 128 -20.62 13.69 14.63
N VAL A 129 -20.70 14.48 15.70
CA VAL A 129 -20.00 15.78 15.78
C VAL A 129 -18.49 15.61 15.58
N GLY A 130 -17.88 14.58 16.19
CA GLY A 130 -16.48 14.27 15.99
C GLY A 130 -16.15 13.92 14.52
N GLY A 131 -17.00 13.14 13.85
CA GLY A 131 -16.87 12.84 12.43
C GLY A 131 -16.98 14.10 11.55
N LEU A 132 -17.88 15.02 11.89
CA LEU A 132 -17.98 16.33 11.22
C LEU A 132 -16.68 17.14 11.37
N ILE A 133 -16.10 17.17 12.57
CA ILE A 133 -14.83 17.87 12.84
C ILE A 133 -13.71 17.27 11.98
N LEU A 134 -13.59 15.94 11.95
CA LEU A 134 -12.58 15.24 11.15
C LEU A 134 -12.76 15.48 9.65
N SER A 135 -14.00 15.45 9.15
CA SER A 135 -14.31 15.72 7.75
C SER A 135 -13.91 17.14 7.35
N ASN A 136 -14.28 18.14 8.15
CA ASN A 136 -13.97 19.53 7.90
C ASN A 136 -12.47 19.81 7.98
N SER A 137 -11.79 19.33 9.03
CA SER A 137 -10.35 19.46 9.20
C SER A 137 -9.61 18.78 8.04
N GLY A 138 -10.06 17.59 7.64
CA GLY A 138 -9.48 16.83 6.54
C GLY A 138 -9.57 17.56 5.19
N ALA A 139 -10.71 18.17 4.89
CA ALA A 139 -10.89 18.94 3.65
C ALA A 139 -9.96 20.17 3.60
N ILE A 140 -9.80 20.89 4.71
CA ILE A 140 -8.89 22.04 4.81
C ILE A 140 -7.43 21.58 4.64
N THR A 141 -7.04 20.49 5.31
CA THR A 141 -5.67 19.96 5.24
C THR A 141 -5.35 19.47 3.83
N ALA A 142 -6.27 18.77 3.18
CA ALA A 142 -6.08 18.31 1.80
C ALA A 142 -5.89 19.48 0.83
N ASN A 143 -6.67 20.56 1.00
CA ASN A 143 -6.49 21.75 0.20
C ASN A 143 -5.13 22.41 0.46
N TYR A 144 -4.67 22.45 1.72
CA TYR A 144 -3.36 22.99 2.09
C TYR A 144 -2.21 22.21 1.42
N TRP A 145 -2.27 20.87 1.39
CA TRP A 145 -1.32 20.04 0.66
C TRP A 145 -1.26 20.42 -0.82
N LEU A 146 -2.44 20.55 -1.46
CA LEU A 146 -2.56 20.72 -2.91
C LEU A 146 -2.38 22.17 -3.39
N SER A 147 -2.40 23.17 -2.50
CA SER A 147 -2.28 24.58 -2.88
C SER A 147 -1.02 25.26 -2.35
N GLU A 148 -0.48 24.82 -1.22
CA GLU A 148 0.64 25.49 -0.55
C GLU A 148 1.90 24.64 -0.46
N ILE A 149 1.77 23.30 -0.39
CA ILE A 149 2.91 22.38 -0.22
C ILE A 149 3.39 21.82 -1.55
N TYR A 150 2.49 21.18 -2.31
CA TYR A 150 2.85 20.59 -3.59
C TYR A 150 2.91 21.64 -4.69
N ASP A 151 3.81 21.43 -5.65
CA ASP A 151 3.81 22.21 -6.87
C ASP A 151 2.56 21.94 -7.72
N GLU A 152 2.34 22.80 -8.71
CA GLU A 152 1.13 22.75 -9.54
C GLU A 152 1.03 21.43 -10.33
N GLU A 153 2.14 20.88 -10.80
CA GLU A 153 2.16 19.64 -11.56
C GLU A 153 1.68 18.45 -10.72
N ILE A 154 2.21 18.29 -9.50
CA ILE A 154 1.78 17.26 -8.54
C ILE A 154 0.31 17.46 -8.18
N ALA A 155 -0.09 18.66 -7.83
CA ALA A 155 -1.46 18.98 -7.45
C ALA A 155 -2.45 18.69 -8.57
N ASN A 156 -2.11 19.06 -9.81
CA ASN A 156 -2.94 18.81 -10.98
C ASN A 156 -3.00 17.32 -11.34
N ALA A 157 -1.91 16.58 -11.26
CA ALA A 157 -1.91 15.14 -11.46
C ALA A 157 -2.88 14.44 -10.49
N HIS A 158 -2.92 14.87 -9.22
CA HIS A 158 -3.90 14.35 -8.27
C HIS A 158 -5.33 14.80 -8.59
N ARG A 159 -5.57 16.11 -8.85
CA ARG A 159 -6.90 16.65 -9.14
C ARG A 159 -7.51 16.05 -10.40
N ASN A 160 -6.68 15.87 -11.43
CA ASN A 160 -7.08 15.28 -12.71
C ASN A 160 -7.20 13.75 -12.68
N ALA A 161 -6.89 13.11 -11.54
CA ALA A 161 -6.92 11.66 -11.37
C ALA A 161 -5.92 10.89 -12.25
N ASP A 162 -4.77 11.49 -12.60
CA ASP A 162 -3.63 10.76 -13.17
C ASP A 162 -2.94 9.93 -12.11
N ILE A 163 -2.91 10.44 -10.88
CA ILE A 163 -2.46 9.76 -9.66
C ILE A 163 -3.46 9.97 -8.52
N HIS A 164 -3.34 9.17 -7.48
CA HIS A 164 -4.01 9.40 -6.20
C HIS A 164 -2.97 9.48 -5.07
N ILE A 165 -2.82 10.66 -4.48
CA ILE A 165 -2.04 10.85 -3.26
C ILE A 165 -2.95 10.52 -2.09
N HIS A 166 -2.56 9.53 -1.28
CA HIS A 166 -3.36 9.08 -0.13
C HIS A 166 -3.21 10.01 1.07
N ASP A 167 -4.21 10.00 1.94
CA ASP A 167 -4.21 10.63 3.28
C ASP A 167 -3.89 12.13 3.32
N LEU A 168 -4.33 12.85 2.31
CA LEU A 168 -4.23 14.31 2.28
C LEU A 168 -5.03 14.99 3.41
N SER A 169 -5.93 14.27 4.06
CA SER A 169 -6.73 14.77 5.20
C SER A 169 -5.91 15.02 6.47
N MET A 170 -4.68 14.54 6.54
CA MET A 170 -3.78 14.73 7.68
C MET A 170 -2.39 15.20 7.25
N LEU A 171 -1.80 16.08 8.06
CA LEU A 171 -0.44 16.57 7.85
C LEU A 171 0.56 15.68 8.59
N THR A 172 0.66 14.40 8.19
CA THR A 172 1.48 13.39 8.88
C THR A 172 1.83 12.21 7.98
N GLY A 173 2.56 11.23 8.52
CA GLY A 173 2.89 9.97 7.87
C GLY A 173 1.69 9.05 7.68
N TYR A 174 1.86 8.02 6.83
CA TYR A 174 0.80 7.08 6.50
C TYR A 174 0.59 6.07 7.62
N CYS A 175 1.48 5.10 7.77
CA CYS A 175 1.35 4.04 8.77
C CYS A 175 2.70 3.67 9.39
N ALA A 176 2.66 3.11 10.61
CA ALA A 176 3.86 2.73 11.34
C ALA A 176 3.71 1.40 12.08
N GLY A 177 4.81 0.65 12.10
CA GLY A 177 5.05 -0.40 13.08
C GLY A 177 5.84 0.15 14.26
N TRP A 178 5.55 -0.37 15.42
CA TRP A 178 6.13 0.06 16.69
C TRP A 178 6.79 -1.10 17.40
N SER A 179 7.93 -0.86 18.01
CA SER A 179 8.58 -1.86 18.83
C SER A 179 7.81 -2.09 20.15
N LEU A 180 7.15 -3.23 20.25
CA LEU A 180 6.53 -3.65 21.51
C LEU A 180 7.59 -3.86 22.58
N LYS A 181 8.79 -4.33 22.21
CA LYS A 181 9.93 -4.46 23.10
C LYS A 181 10.31 -3.13 23.74
N GLN A 182 10.35 -2.05 22.94
CA GLN A 182 10.65 -0.71 23.47
C GLN A 182 9.58 -0.25 24.47
N LEU A 183 8.30 -0.46 24.20
CA LEU A 183 7.22 -0.13 25.13
C LEU A 183 7.36 -0.92 26.44
N ILE A 184 7.71 -2.22 26.37
CA ILE A 184 7.94 -3.07 27.53
C ILE A 184 9.15 -2.61 28.34
N GLN A 185 10.22 -2.14 27.69
CA GLN A 185 11.44 -1.70 28.35
C GLN A 185 11.32 -0.32 28.99
N GLU A 186 10.63 0.59 28.34
CA GLU A 186 10.63 2.01 28.68
C GLU A 186 9.31 2.52 29.28
N GLY A 187 8.23 1.77 29.12
CA GLY A 187 6.88 2.19 29.51
C GLY A 187 6.26 3.19 28.54
N LEU A 188 5.14 3.79 28.92
CA LEU A 188 4.38 4.75 28.09
C LEU A 188 4.55 6.17 28.60
N GLY A 189 5.13 7.05 27.80
CA GLY A 189 5.30 8.48 28.12
C GLY A 189 6.71 9.00 27.85
N GLY A 190 7.28 9.74 28.79
CA GLY A 190 8.59 10.38 28.63
C GLY A 190 8.54 11.69 27.82
N ILE A 191 7.34 12.29 27.67
CA ILE A 191 7.12 13.55 26.98
C ILE A 191 6.91 14.65 28.03
N PRO A 192 7.65 15.78 27.95
CA PRO A 192 7.51 16.87 28.90
C PRO A 192 6.05 17.36 29.02
N GLY A 193 5.57 17.49 30.26
CA GLY A 193 4.21 17.95 30.53
C GLY A 193 3.10 16.93 30.29
N LYS A 194 3.42 15.67 29.96
CA LYS A 194 2.48 14.56 29.82
C LYS A 194 2.69 13.50 30.91
N ILE A 195 1.61 12.76 31.21
CA ILE A 195 1.68 11.64 32.15
C ILE A 195 2.61 10.57 31.62
N THR A 196 3.48 10.03 32.48
CA THR A 196 4.39 8.95 32.16
C THR A 196 4.04 7.71 33.00
N SER A 197 3.90 6.57 32.37
CA SER A 197 3.71 5.25 32.95
C SER A 197 5.01 4.46 32.88
N SER A 198 5.50 3.95 34.02
CA SER A 198 6.69 3.10 34.09
C SER A 198 6.50 1.79 33.29
N PRO A 199 7.58 1.05 32.97
CA PRO A 199 7.49 -0.27 32.37
C PRO A 199 6.49 -1.18 33.08
N ALA A 200 5.61 -1.81 32.32
CA ALA A 200 4.58 -2.71 32.84
C ALA A 200 5.22 -3.92 33.52
N ARG A 201 4.80 -4.22 34.73
CA ARG A 201 5.22 -5.45 35.45
C ARG A 201 4.23 -6.59 35.32
N HIS A 202 2.98 -6.29 35.00
CA HIS A 202 1.86 -7.23 34.90
C HIS A 202 1.21 -7.17 33.52
N LEU A 203 0.69 -8.33 33.06
CA LEU A 203 0.05 -8.44 31.75
C LEU A 203 -1.10 -7.43 31.56
N SER A 204 -1.94 -7.25 32.59
CA SER A 204 -3.05 -6.29 32.51
C SER A 204 -2.61 -4.85 32.32
N VAL A 205 -1.48 -4.45 32.93
CA VAL A 205 -0.89 -3.11 32.76
C VAL A 205 -0.32 -2.94 31.37
N LEU A 206 0.38 -3.95 30.84
CA LEU A 206 0.89 -3.94 29.48
C LEU A 206 -0.26 -3.80 28.45
N CYS A 207 -1.32 -4.60 28.60
CA CYS A 207 -2.50 -4.52 27.74
C CYS A 207 -3.10 -3.10 27.75
N ASN A 208 -3.20 -2.47 28.91
CA ASN A 208 -3.68 -1.09 29.03
C ASN A 208 -2.72 -0.07 28.38
N GLN A 209 -1.39 -0.22 28.58
CA GLN A 209 -0.41 0.63 27.91
C GLN A 209 -0.47 0.51 26.39
N MET A 210 -0.63 -0.71 25.85
CA MET A 210 -0.79 -0.92 24.39
C MET A 210 -2.04 -0.24 23.82
N VAL A 211 -3.19 -0.36 24.51
CA VAL A 211 -4.43 0.33 24.08
C VAL A 211 -4.22 1.84 24.04
N ASN A 212 -3.66 2.42 25.11
CA ASN A 212 -3.41 3.85 25.17
C ASN A 212 -2.37 4.30 24.14
N PHE A 213 -1.31 3.52 23.93
CA PHE A 213 -0.30 3.80 22.92
C PHE A 213 -0.91 3.87 21.53
N LEU A 214 -1.68 2.85 21.12
CA LEU A 214 -2.34 2.81 19.81
C LEU A 214 -3.35 3.95 19.65
N GLY A 215 -4.11 4.27 20.72
CA GLY A 215 -5.04 5.40 20.74
C GLY A 215 -4.35 6.75 20.58
N ILE A 216 -3.18 6.94 21.16
CA ILE A 216 -2.36 8.15 21.01
C ILE A 216 -1.79 8.24 19.59
N MET A 217 -1.18 7.15 19.10
CA MET A 217 -0.50 7.15 17.81
C MET A 217 -1.43 7.38 16.63
N GLN A 218 -2.69 6.95 16.71
CA GLN A 218 -3.65 7.26 15.65
C GLN A 218 -3.96 8.77 15.52
N ASN A 219 -3.61 9.61 16.51
CA ASN A 219 -3.73 11.07 16.37
C ASN A 219 -2.51 11.69 15.69
N GLU A 220 -1.37 10.98 15.68
CA GLU A 220 -0.14 11.45 15.03
C GLU A 220 0.09 10.78 13.66
N TRP A 221 -0.70 9.77 13.27
CA TRP A 221 -0.57 9.01 12.03
C TRP A 221 -1.93 8.85 11.33
N ALA A 222 -1.90 8.83 10.00
CA ALA A 222 -3.13 8.76 9.20
C ALA A 222 -3.73 7.34 9.14
N GLY A 223 -2.87 6.33 8.99
CA GLY A 223 -3.26 4.93 8.78
C GLY A 223 -3.00 4.01 9.96
N ALA A 224 -2.79 2.75 9.67
CA ALA A 224 -2.69 1.69 10.67
C ALA A 224 -1.43 1.77 11.54
N GLN A 225 -1.58 1.28 12.77
CA GLN A 225 -0.52 1.12 13.75
C GLN A 225 -0.36 -0.36 14.08
N ALA A 226 0.87 -0.87 14.11
CA ALA A 226 1.12 -2.29 14.28
C ALA A 226 2.11 -2.60 15.41
N PHE A 227 1.86 -3.71 16.11
CA PHE A 227 2.84 -4.38 16.97
C PHE A 227 3.19 -5.73 16.39
N SER A 228 4.49 -6.02 16.32
CA SER A 228 5.00 -7.33 15.89
C SER A 228 5.25 -8.26 17.07
N SER A 229 5.24 -9.58 16.81
CA SER A 229 5.57 -10.64 17.81
C SER A 229 4.74 -10.53 19.10
N PHE A 230 3.45 -10.23 18.94
CA PHE A 230 2.54 -9.95 20.04
C PHE A 230 2.50 -11.09 21.06
N ASP A 231 2.32 -12.34 20.61
CA ASP A 231 2.26 -13.52 21.45
C ASP A 231 3.61 -13.85 22.09
N THR A 232 4.72 -13.68 21.38
CA THR A 232 6.07 -13.86 21.89
C THR A 232 6.40 -12.89 23.02
N TYR A 233 6.03 -11.61 22.88
CA TYR A 233 6.35 -10.57 23.88
C TYR A 233 5.40 -10.56 25.08
N LEU A 234 4.17 -11.05 24.95
CA LEU A 234 3.23 -11.12 26.08
C LEU A 234 3.44 -12.35 26.96
N ALA A 235 3.88 -13.47 26.38
CA ALA A 235 4.08 -14.73 27.08
C ALA A 235 4.96 -14.63 28.36
N PRO A 236 6.08 -13.88 28.40
CA PRO A 236 6.88 -13.70 29.61
C PRO A 236 6.11 -13.13 30.80
N PHE A 237 5.12 -12.24 30.57
CA PHE A 237 4.30 -11.68 31.64
C PHE A 237 3.39 -12.72 32.29
N VAL A 238 2.83 -13.62 31.46
CA VAL A 238 2.02 -14.76 31.94
C VAL A 238 2.87 -15.67 32.82
N LYS A 239 4.10 -15.95 32.39
CA LYS A 239 5.06 -16.81 33.12
C LYS A 239 5.53 -16.16 34.40
N ALA A 240 5.90 -14.89 34.37
CA ALA A 240 6.42 -14.16 35.53
C ALA A 240 5.37 -14.05 36.68
N ASP A 241 4.11 -13.81 36.33
CA ASP A 241 3.01 -13.69 37.27
C ASP A 241 2.32 -15.03 37.60
N HIS A 242 2.74 -16.14 36.99
CA HIS A 242 2.09 -17.45 37.09
C HIS A 242 0.58 -17.40 36.83
N LEU A 243 0.15 -16.64 35.82
CA LEU A 243 -1.26 -16.44 35.56
C LEU A 243 -1.97 -17.72 35.11
N SER A 244 -3.16 -17.92 35.62
CA SER A 244 -4.08 -18.94 35.14
C SER A 244 -4.72 -18.52 33.80
N TYR A 245 -5.22 -19.48 33.03
CA TYR A 245 -5.86 -19.18 31.73
C TYR A 245 -7.01 -18.15 31.81
N PRO A 246 -7.95 -18.23 32.76
CA PRO A 246 -8.99 -17.22 32.92
C PRO A 246 -8.46 -15.78 33.15
N GLU A 247 -7.34 -15.64 33.86
CA GLU A 247 -6.70 -14.34 34.11
C GLU A 247 -6.07 -13.80 32.79
N VAL A 248 -5.38 -14.65 32.02
CA VAL A 248 -4.85 -14.31 30.71
C VAL A 248 -5.98 -13.89 29.79
N LYS A 249 -7.07 -14.67 29.70
CA LYS A 249 -8.22 -14.36 28.85
C LYS A 249 -8.80 -13.01 29.19
N LYS A 250 -9.01 -12.69 30.47
CA LYS A 250 -9.51 -11.40 30.93
C LYS A 250 -8.61 -10.22 30.50
N CYS A 251 -7.29 -10.37 30.55
CA CYS A 251 -6.36 -9.33 30.09
C CYS A 251 -6.45 -9.11 28.57
N VAL A 252 -6.49 -10.20 27.81
CA VAL A 252 -6.57 -10.15 26.34
C VAL A 252 -7.92 -9.59 25.87
N GLU A 253 -9.03 -10.00 26.52
CA GLU A 253 -10.35 -9.41 26.28
C GLU A 253 -10.35 -7.90 26.50
N SER A 254 -9.78 -7.43 27.61
CA SER A 254 -9.66 -6.01 27.91
C SER A 254 -8.89 -5.25 26.83
N PHE A 255 -7.83 -5.85 26.30
CA PHE A 255 -7.08 -5.28 25.17
C PHE A 255 -7.95 -5.19 23.90
N ILE A 256 -8.62 -6.28 23.51
CA ILE A 256 -9.44 -6.34 22.30
C ILE A 256 -10.59 -5.32 22.37
N TYR A 257 -11.34 -5.27 23.49
CA TYR A 257 -12.39 -4.26 23.66
C TYR A 257 -11.82 -2.84 23.66
N GLY A 258 -10.66 -2.63 24.28
CA GLY A 258 -9.99 -1.33 24.31
C GLY A 258 -9.66 -0.78 22.92
N VAL A 259 -9.09 -1.62 22.03
CA VAL A 259 -8.75 -1.22 20.65
C VAL A 259 -9.94 -1.14 19.71
N ASN A 260 -11.11 -1.63 20.09
CA ASN A 260 -12.37 -1.46 19.34
C ASN A 260 -13.22 -0.29 19.89
N THR A 261 -12.80 0.34 20.98
CA THR A 261 -13.48 1.53 21.53
C THR A 261 -12.99 2.79 20.80
N PRO A 262 -13.91 3.65 20.32
CA PRO A 262 -13.54 4.88 19.63
C PRO A 262 -12.72 5.80 20.54
N SER A 263 -11.51 6.16 20.13
CA SER A 263 -10.58 7.02 20.89
C SER A 263 -10.31 8.36 20.21
N ARG A 264 -10.23 8.43 18.87
CA ARG A 264 -10.06 9.68 18.14
C ARG A 264 -11.38 10.45 18.10
N TRP A 265 -11.47 11.56 18.85
CA TRP A 265 -12.67 12.39 18.95
C TRP A 265 -13.96 11.61 19.30
N GLY A 266 -13.80 10.42 19.91
CA GLY A 266 -14.93 9.55 20.20
C GLY A 266 -15.61 8.94 18.97
N THR A 267 -14.96 8.93 17.81
CA THR A 267 -15.58 8.52 16.54
C THR A 267 -14.87 7.40 15.82
N GLN A 268 -13.56 7.21 16.07
CA GLN A 268 -12.75 6.22 15.40
C GLN A 268 -11.98 5.36 16.39
N ALA A 269 -12.12 4.04 16.27
CA ALA A 269 -11.25 3.08 16.97
C ALA A 269 -9.85 3.07 16.35
N PRO A 270 -8.78 2.76 17.12
CA PRO A 270 -7.43 2.63 16.58
C PRO A 270 -7.37 1.56 15.49
N PHE A 271 -7.02 1.98 14.26
CA PHE A 271 -6.76 1.04 13.19
C PHE A 271 -5.46 0.31 13.51
N SER A 272 -5.58 -0.88 14.10
CA SER A 272 -4.48 -1.61 14.68
C SER A 272 -4.30 -3.00 14.04
N ASN A 273 -3.04 -3.43 13.95
CA ASN A 273 -2.63 -4.73 13.47
C ASN A 273 -1.67 -5.37 14.47
N ILE A 274 -1.70 -6.67 14.61
CA ILE A 274 -0.72 -7.44 15.36
C ILE A 274 -0.20 -8.61 14.53
N THR A 275 1.09 -8.93 14.68
CA THR A 275 1.61 -10.19 14.18
C THR A 275 1.78 -11.18 15.31
N LEU A 276 1.42 -12.43 15.04
CA LEU A 276 1.53 -13.55 15.94
C LEU A 276 2.50 -14.56 15.33
N ASP A 277 3.55 -14.85 16.07
CA ASP A 277 4.64 -15.69 15.59
C ASP A 277 4.24 -17.16 15.55
N TRP A 278 3.35 -17.61 16.46
CA TRP A 278 2.93 -18.98 16.68
C TRP A 278 4.03 -19.91 17.17
N THR A 279 5.22 -19.80 16.56
CA THR A 279 6.47 -20.41 17.01
C THR A 279 7.45 -19.30 17.37
N VAL A 280 8.16 -19.43 18.48
CA VAL A 280 9.11 -18.38 18.90
C VAL A 280 10.20 -18.20 17.85
N PRO A 281 10.38 -16.99 17.29
CA PRO A 281 11.38 -16.75 16.25
C PRO A 281 12.81 -17.06 16.73
N GLU A 282 13.64 -17.65 15.87
CA GLU A 282 15.01 -18.07 16.19
C GLU A 282 15.86 -16.94 16.77
N ASP A 283 15.74 -15.74 16.23
CA ASP A 283 16.48 -14.55 16.66
C ASP A 283 16.04 -14.01 18.05
N LEU A 284 14.84 -14.37 18.52
CA LEU A 284 14.35 -14.04 19.85
C LEU A 284 14.52 -15.21 20.84
N ALA A 285 14.50 -16.45 20.34
CA ALA A 285 14.39 -17.65 21.16
C ALA A 285 15.44 -17.72 22.28
N GLU A 286 16.69 -17.40 21.99
CA GLU A 286 17.82 -17.48 22.92
C GLU A 286 18.03 -16.21 23.77
N LEU A 287 17.27 -15.15 23.49
CA LEU A 287 17.38 -13.89 24.24
C LEU A 287 16.67 -14.01 25.59
N PRO A 288 17.20 -13.35 26.66
CA PRO A 288 16.48 -13.21 27.93
C PRO A 288 15.13 -12.52 27.70
N ALA A 289 14.07 -13.05 28.30
CA ALA A 289 12.76 -12.41 28.27
C ALA A 289 12.77 -11.11 29.09
N ILE A 290 11.96 -10.12 28.72
CA ILE A 290 11.92 -8.81 29.39
C ILE A 290 10.55 -8.61 30.03
N VAL A 291 10.54 -8.31 31.34
CA VAL A 291 9.33 -7.93 32.10
C VAL A 291 9.67 -6.76 33.02
N GLY A 292 8.85 -5.74 33.06
CA GLY A 292 9.07 -4.57 33.89
C GLY A 292 10.36 -3.80 33.58
N GLY A 293 10.79 -3.83 32.33
CA GLY A 293 12.03 -3.22 31.84
C GLY A 293 13.30 -3.95 32.29
N ARG A 294 13.20 -5.19 32.77
CA ARG A 294 14.32 -5.99 33.27
C ARG A 294 14.38 -7.34 32.58
N GLU A 295 15.58 -7.85 32.36
CA GLU A 295 15.81 -9.22 31.90
C GLU A 295 15.41 -10.21 32.95
N MET A 296 14.70 -11.26 32.53
CA MET A 296 14.26 -12.37 33.36
C MET A 296 15.28 -13.53 33.33
N PRO A 297 15.29 -14.41 34.33
CA PRO A 297 16.19 -15.58 34.38
C PRO A 297 15.82 -16.69 33.38
N PHE A 298 14.80 -16.49 32.54
CA PHE A 298 14.32 -17.39 31.51
C PHE A 298 14.29 -16.67 30.15
N LYS A 299 14.36 -17.46 29.09
CA LYS A 299 14.39 -16.97 27.68
C LYS A 299 13.01 -16.99 27.06
N TYR A 300 12.85 -16.32 25.90
CA TYR A 300 11.59 -16.35 25.18
C TYR A 300 11.15 -17.74 24.76
N LYS A 301 12.07 -18.63 24.36
CA LYS A 301 11.77 -20.03 24.03
C LYS A 301 11.17 -20.82 25.22
N ASP A 302 11.47 -20.43 26.45
CA ASP A 302 10.97 -21.08 27.65
C ASP A 302 9.52 -20.69 27.98
N CYS A 303 8.89 -19.82 27.17
CA CYS A 303 7.54 -19.30 27.38
C CYS A 303 6.52 -19.87 26.40
N LYS A 304 6.80 -20.97 25.68
CA LYS A 304 5.89 -21.53 24.65
C LYS A 304 4.50 -21.86 25.19
N ARG A 305 4.40 -22.42 26.37
CA ARG A 305 3.13 -22.74 27.02
C ARG A 305 2.30 -21.49 27.29
N GLU A 306 2.93 -20.43 27.75
CA GLU A 306 2.31 -19.15 28.04
C GLU A 306 1.91 -18.42 26.74
N MET A 307 2.72 -18.54 25.69
CA MET A 307 2.41 -18.07 24.34
C MET A 307 1.15 -18.76 23.79
N ASP A 308 1.01 -20.07 23.99
CA ASP A 308 -0.20 -20.81 23.61
C ASP A 308 -1.43 -20.32 24.39
N MET A 309 -1.29 -19.97 25.67
CA MET A 309 -2.38 -19.37 26.46
C MET A 309 -2.82 -18.01 25.92
N VAL A 310 -1.87 -17.14 25.50
CA VAL A 310 -2.16 -15.84 24.89
C VAL A 310 -2.89 -16.03 23.57
N ASN A 311 -2.39 -16.91 22.69
CA ASN A 311 -3.02 -17.22 21.40
C ASN A 311 -4.45 -17.78 21.60
N LYS A 312 -4.63 -18.73 22.51
CA LYS A 312 -5.94 -19.28 22.82
C LYS A 312 -6.92 -18.19 23.28
N ALA A 313 -6.51 -17.34 24.22
CA ALA A 313 -7.32 -16.27 24.74
C ALA A 313 -7.73 -15.27 23.66
N PHE A 314 -6.77 -14.90 22.80
CA PHE A 314 -7.02 -14.00 21.66
C PHE A 314 -8.05 -14.59 20.69
N ILE A 315 -7.84 -15.82 20.25
CA ILE A 315 -8.68 -16.46 19.25
C ILE A 315 -10.10 -16.71 19.80
N GLU A 316 -10.23 -17.21 21.01
CA GLU A 316 -11.54 -17.42 21.62
C GLU A 316 -12.34 -16.11 21.71
N THR A 317 -11.71 -15.01 22.16
CA THR A 317 -12.35 -13.71 22.23
C THR A 317 -12.79 -13.23 20.86
N MET A 318 -11.96 -13.40 19.84
CA MET A 318 -12.31 -13.03 18.46
C MET A 318 -13.45 -13.87 17.87
N ILE A 319 -13.56 -15.16 18.24
CA ILE A 319 -14.66 -16.05 17.82
C ILE A 319 -15.96 -15.71 18.56
N GLU A 320 -15.89 -15.37 19.84
CA GLU A 320 -17.06 -14.99 20.65
C GLU A 320 -17.70 -13.72 20.13
N GLY A 321 -16.89 -12.73 19.69
CA GLY A 321 -17.35 -11.43 19.25
C GLY A 321 -17.85 -10.54 20.38
N ASP A 322 -18.52 -9.44 20.02
CA ASP A 322 -19.14 -8.52 20.99
C ASP A 322 -20.43 -9.08 21.59
N ALA A 323 -21.03 -8.35 22.52
CA ALA A 323 -22.29 -8.73 23.20
C ALA A 323 -23.48 -8.94 22.24
N ASN A 324 -23.38 -8.48 20.98
CA ASN A 324 -24.41 -8.64 19.95
C ASN A 324 -24.01 -9.72 18.92
N GLY A 325 -22.89 -10.41 19.09
CA GLY A 325 -22.36 -11.41 18.16
C GLY A 325 -21.69 -10.82 16.92
N ARG A 326 -21.30 -9.53 16.95
CA ARG A 326 -20.46 -8.94 15.92
C ARG A 326 -19.01 -9.36 16.10
N GLY A 327 -18.32 -9.72 15.01
CA GLY A 327 -16.88 -9.91 15.03
C GLY A 327 -16.16 -8.60 15.32
N PHE A 328 -15.08 -8.67 16.11
CA PHE A 328 -14.19 -7.53 16.33
C PHE A 328 -13.45 -7.16 15.04
N GLN A 329 -13.33 -5.86 14.77
CA GLN A 329 -12.59 -5.36 13.61
C GLN A 329 -11.09 -5.28 13.88
N TYR A 330 -10.70 -5.03 15.12
CA TYR A 330 -9.33 -4.80 15.55
C TYR A 330 -8.96 -5.64 16.78
N PRO A 331 -7.66 -5.92 16.98
CA PRO A 331 -6.59 -5.74 16.00
C PRO A 331 -6.74 -6.75 14.86
N ILE A 332 -6.27 -6.39 13.66
CA ILE A 332 -6.19 -7.33 12.54
C ILE A 332 -5.04 -8.30 12.82
N PRO A 333 -5.28 -9.61 12.97
CA PRO A 333 -4.24 -10.57 13.27
C PRO A 333 -3.58 -11.11 12.01
N THR A 334 -2.26 -11.17 12.01
CA THR A 334 -1.46 -11.86 10.99
C THR A 334 -0.67 -12.98 11.63
N TYR A 335 -0.87 -14.19 11.13
CA TYR A 335 -0.15 -15.38 11.60
C TYR A 335 0.99 -15.74 10.66
N SER A 336 2.17 -16.01 11.23
CA SER A 336 3.33 -16.46 10.48
C SER A 336 3.24 -17.96 10.21
N ILE A 337 3.20 -18.34 8.94
CA ILE A 337 3.25 -19.74 8.50
C ILE A 337 4.68 -20.05 8.11
N THR A 338 5.39 -20.69 9.03
CA THR A 338 6.80 -21.09 8.92
C THR A 338 6.94 -22.58 8.57
N ARG A 339 8.14 -23.01 8.21
CA ARG A 339 8.40 -24.43 7.89
C ARG A 339 8.18 -25.35 9.07
N ASP A 340 8.36 -24.86 10.29
CA ASP A 340 8.14 -25.55 11.57
C ASP A 340 6.72 -25.36 12.14
N PHE A 341 5.79 -24.80 11.37
CA PHE A 341 4.41 -24.65 11.79
C PHE A 341 3.79 -26.02 12.06
N ASP A 342 3.31 -26.21 13.31
CA ASP A 342 2.66 -27.45 13.70
C ASP A 342 1.22 -27.53 13.14
N TRP A 343 1.01 -28.43 12.19
CA TRP A 343 -0.29 -28.69 11.55
C TRP A 343 -1.12 -29.77 12.27
N SER A 344 -0.68 -30.25 13.42
CA SER A 344 -1.38 -31.30 14.19
C SER A 344 -2.70 -30.80 14.80
N ASP A 345 -3.54 -31.74 15.25
CA ASP A 345 -4.86 -31.48 15.84
C ASP A 345 -4.79 -30.89 17.25
N THR A 346 -3.92 -29.87 17.47
CA THR A 346 -3.87 -29.15 18.75
C THR A 346 -5.14 -28.31 18.97
N GLU A 347 -5.45 -28.00 20.22
CA GLU A 347 -6.59 -27.14 20.57
C GLU A 347 -6.47 -25.76 19.91
N ASN A 348 -5.28 -25.16 19.91
CA ASN A 348 -5.04 -23.85 19.32
C ASN A 348 -5.17 -23.87 17.79
N ASN A 349 -4.72 -24.92 17.12
CA ASN A 349 -4.91 -25.07 15.68
C ASN A 349 -6.41 -25.16 15.31
N LYS A 350 -7.17 -25.96 16.09
CA LYS A 350 -8.63 -26.03 15.87
C LYS A 350 -9.29 -24.67 16.00
N LEU A 351 -8.95 -23.91 17.04
CA LEU A 351 -9.47 -22.56 17.27
C LEU A 351 -9.06 -21.59 16.16
N LEU A 352 -7.78 -21.58 15.76
CA LEU A 352 -7.28 -20.70 14.69
C LEU A 352 -8.06 -20.92 13.39
N PHE A 353 -8.19 -22.19 13.00
CA PHE A 353 -8.85 -22.52 11.74
C PHE A 353 -10.39 -22.45 11.84
N GLU A 354 -10.98 -22.57 13.03
CA GLU A 354 -12.38 -22.27 13.26
C GLU A 354 -12.67 -20.76 13.10
N MET A 355 -11.83 -19.90 13.69
CA MET A 355 -11.92 -18.45 13.48
C MET A 355 -11.77 -18.09 11.99
N THR A 356 -10.85 -18.76 11.30
CA THR A 356 -10.64 -18.59 9.86
C THR A 356 -11.87 -19.02 9.05
N ALA A 357 -12.44 -20.18 9.35
CA ALA A 357 -13.60 -20.73 8.68
C ALA A 357 -14.87 -19.86 8.87
N LYS A 358 -15.07 -19.33 10.08
CA LYS A 358 -16.27 -18.61 10.49
C LYS A 358 -16.26 -17.14 10.07
N TYR A 359 -15.20 -16.42 10.39
CA TYR A 359 -15.11 -14.97 10.21
C TYR A 359 -14.06 -14.55 9.17
N GLY A 360 -13.10 -15.43 8.84
CA GLY A 360 -12.00 -15.06 7.95
C GLY A 360 -11.13 -13.93 8.48
N THR A 361 -11.10 -13.74 9.79
CA THR A 361 -10.37 -12.63 10.43
C THR A 361 -8.88 -12.67 10.16
N PRO A 362 -8.18 -13.83 10.27
CA PRO A 362 -6.73 -13.91 10.14
C PRO A 362 -6.23 -13.65 8.72
N TYR A 363 -5.07 -13.01 8.67
CA TYR A 363 -4.16 -13.08 7.53
C TYR A 363 -3.06 -14.09 7.81
N PHE A 364 -2.51 -14.65 6.73
CA PHE A 364 -1.41 -15.61 6.78
C PHE A 364 -0.22 -15.06 6.00
N SER A 365 0.91 -14.89 6.69
CA SER A 365 2.18 -14.54 6.09
C SER A 365 2.96 -15.81 5.78
N ASN A 366 3.25 -16.08 4.51
CA ASN A 366 3.86 -17.32 4.05
C ASN A 366 5.39 -17.22 4.05
N TYR A 367 6.04 -18.06 4.84
CA TYR A 367 7.50 -18.21 4.90
C TYR A 367 7.98 -19.60 4.46
N ILE A 368 7.07 -20.49 4.02
CA ILE A 368 7.44 -21.85 3.57
C ILE A 368 8.18 -21.78 2.23
N ASN A 369 7.57 -21.14 1.23
CA ASN A 369 8.12 -20.99 -0.12
C ASN A 369 8.60 -19.56 -0.38
N SER A 370 9.16 -18.92 0.63
CA SER A 370 9.65 -17.54 0.57
C SER A 370 11.17 -17.52 0.71
N ASP A 371 11.79 -16.56 0.05
CA ASP A 371 13.20 -16.18 0.26
C ASP A 371 13.40 -15.29 1.50
N MET A 372 12.33 -14.97 2.22
CA MET A 372 12.33 -14.15 3.43
C MET A 372 12.08 -15.00 4.66
N GLN A 373 12.69 -14.61 5.77
CA GLN A 373 12.48 -15.19 7.09
C GLN A 373 11.55 -14.28 7.93
N PRO A 374 10.88 -14.80 8.96
CA PRO A 374 10.09 -13.97 9.87
C PRO A 374 10.87 -12.79 10.48
N SER A 375 12.18 -12.97 10.72
CA SER A 375 13.07 -11.90 11.17
C SER A 375 13.26 -10.76 10.17
N ASP A 376 13.06 -11.01 8.86
CA ASP A 376 13.18 -9.99 7.81
C ASP A 376 11.94 -9.10 7.71
N VAL A 377 10.85 -9.49 8.37
CA VAL A 377 9.54 -8.83 8.26
C VAL A 377 8.91 -8.73 9.65
N ARG A 378 9.28 -7.74 10.43
CA ARG A 378 8.71 -7.60 11.78
C ARG A 378 7.69 -6.51 11.94
N SER A 379 7.66 -5.59 11.04
CA SER A 379 6.77 -4.45 11.10
C SER A 379 5.70 -4.59 10.04
N MET A 380 4.50 -4.97 10.42
CA MET A 380 3.40 -5.12 9.49
C MET A 380 2.26 -4.21 9.87
N CYS A 381 2.05 -3.21 9.04
CA CYS A 381 0.84 -2.45 9.02
C CYS A 381 0.00 -2.95 7.83
N CYS A 382 -1.25 -3.23 8.04
CA CYS A 382 -2.29 -3.47 7.02
C CYS A 382 -1.81 -4.00 5.66
N ARG A 383 -1.20 -5.19 5.57
CA ARG A 383 -0.56 -5.78 4.35
C ARG A 383 0.83 -5.26 4.02
N LEU A 384 1.39 -4.33 4.77
CA LEU A 384 2.73 -3.85 4.53
C LEU A 384 3.73 -4.90 5.03
N ARG A 385 4.07 -5.86 4.19
CA ARG A 385 5.22 -6.72 4.35
C ARG A 385 6.44 -5.92 3.88
N LEU A 386 7.14 -5.29 4.82
CA LEU A 386 8.34 -4.53 4.50
C LEU A 386 9.54 -5.46 4.45
N ASP A 387 10.21 -5.49 3.30
CA ASP A 387 11.49 -6.17 3.17
C ASP A 387 12.58 -5.36 3.90
N LEU A 388 12.96 -5.81 5.08
CA LEU A 388 13.96 -5.15 5.91
C LEU A 388 15.41 -5.39 5.46
N ARG A 389 15.62 -6.21 4.42
CA ARG A 389 16.98 -6.50 3.92
C ARG A 389 17.68 -5.23 3.44
N GLU A 390 16.95 -4.32 2.79
CA GLU A 390 17.49 -3.02 2.39
C GLU A 390 17.78 -2.11 3.60
N LEU A 391 16.93 -2.16 4.61
CA LEU A 391 17.13 -1.42 5.86
C LEU A 391 18.38 -1.90 6.60
N ARG A 392 18.58 -3.22 6.70
CA ARG A 392 19.76 -3.83 7.34
C ARG A 392 21.06 -3.47 6.63
N LYS A 393 21.04 -3.33 5.30
CA LYS A 393 22.22 -2.87 4.53
C LYS A 393 22.61 -1.44 4.90
N LYS A 394 21.64 -0.54 5.12
CA LYS A 394 21.89 0.87 5.52
C LYS A 394 22.36 1.00 6.97
N THR A 395 21.81 0.22 7.88
CA THR A 395 22.03 0.39 9.34
C THR A 395 23.17 -0.45 9.91
N GLY A 396 23.88 -1.23 9.09
CA GLY A 396 25.00 -2.06 9.56
C GLY A 396 24.58 -3.16 10.54
N GLY A 397 23.32 -3.59 10.53
CA GLY A 397 22.83 -4.72 11.35
C GLY A 397 22.49 -4.36 12.79
N PHE A 398 22.21 -3.09 13.11
CA PHE A 398 21.85 -2.69 14.48
C PHE A 398 20.53 -3.36 14.90
N PHE A 399 20.57 -4.11 15.99
CA PHE A 399 19.43 -4.76 16.63
C PHE A 399 18.34 -3.74 16.98
N GLY A 400 17.09 -3.97 16.54
CA GLY A 400 15.90 -3.17 16.89
C GLY A 400 15.40 -2.20 15.82
N SER A 401 16.18 -1.88 14.79
CA SER A 401 15.74 -0.96 13.71
C SER A 401 14.63 -1.55 12.82
N GLY A 402 14.50 -2.88 12.76
CA GLY A 402 13.48 -3.56 11.96
C GLY A 402 12.06 -3.53 12.54
N GLU A 403 11.91 -3.27 13.84
CA GLU A 403 10.60 -3.24 14.49
C GLU A 403 9.89 -1.88 14.35
N SER A 404 10.65 -0.81 14.07
CA SER A 404 10.15 0.56 13.98
C SER A 404 10.29 1.10 12.55
N THR A 405 9.45 0.63 11.66
CA THR A 405 9.41 1.04 10.26
C THR A 405 7.96 1.19 9.79
N GLY A 406 7.75 1.75 8.60
CA GLY A 406 6.42 1.97 8.05
C GLY A 406 6.49 2.70 6.72
N SER A 407 5.47 3.50 6.42
CA SER A 407 5.43 4.33 5.22
C SER A 407 5.11 5.79 5.56
N VAL A 408 5.88 6.71 5.00
CA VAL A 408 5.61 8.16 5.13
C VAL A 408 4.44 8.61 4.28
N GLY A 409 4.14 7.89 3.21
CA GLY A 409 3.06 8.23 2.30
C GLY A 409 2.95 7.24 1.15
N VAL A 410 1.77 7.20 0.56
CA VAL A 410 1.42 6.33 -0.55
C VAL A 410 0.88 7.15 -1.72
N VAL A 411 1.31 6.82 -2.92
CA VAL A 411 0.76 7.37 -4.17
C VAL A 411 0.40 6.22 -5.10
N THR A 412 -0.83 6.21 -5.59
CA THR A 412 -1.32 5.20 -6.55
C THR A 412 -1.43 5.78 -7.95
N ILE A 413 -0.83 5.12 -8.92
CA ILE A 413 -0.82 5.55 -10.34
C ILE A 413 -2.02 4.94 -11.07
N ASN A 414 -2.67 5.74 -11.91
CA ASN A 414 -3.80 5.36 -12.75
C ASN A 414 -3.31 4.68 -14.05
N MET A 415 -3.05 3.38 -13.98
CA MET A 415 -2.51 2.62 -15.11
C MET A 415 -3.48 2.49 -16.30
N PRO A 416 -4.81 2.30 -16.09
CA PRO A 416 -5.77 2.22 -17.20
C PRO A 416 -5.77 3.46 -18.09
N ARG A 417 -5.68 4.67 -17.49
CA ARG A 417 -5.60 5.92 -18.26
C ARG A 417 -4.32 5.99 -19.10
N ILE A 418 -3.18 5.60 -18.52
CA ILE A 418 -1.90 5.54 -19.26
C ILE A 418 -2.06 4.64 -20.49
N ALA A 419 -2.63 3.45 -20.31
CA ALA A 419 -2.85 2.49 -21.40
C ALA A 419 -3.81 3.05 -22.47
N TYR A 420 -4.92 3.65 -22.06
CA TYR A 420 -5.90 4.25 -22.97
C TYR A 420 -5.32 5.37 -23.83
N LEU A 421 -4.41 6.18 -23.27
CA LEU A 421 -3.78 7.32 -23.94
C LEU A 421 -2.53 6.93 -24.75
N SER A 422 -2.06 5.69 -24.65
CA SER A 422 -0.86 5.21 -25.35
C SER A 422 -1.23 4.34 -26.55
N ARG A 423 -0.47 4.44 -27.61
CA ARG A 423 -0.63 3.64 -28.81
C ARG A 423 0.36 2.49 -28.92
N THR A 424 1.50 2.62 -28.22
CA THR A 424 2.57 1.62 -28.21
C THR A 424 3.04 1.37 -26.78
N PRO A 425 3.73 0.25 -26.51
CA PRO A 425 4.36 0.00 -25.22
C PRO A 425 5.36 1.10 -24.82
N GLU A 426 6.12 1.66 -25.78
CA GLU A 426 7.10 2.71 -25.52
C GLU A 426 6.43 4.00 -25.02
N GLU A 427 5.31 4.42 -25.63
CA GLU A 427 4.51 5.56 -25.15
C GLU A 427 3.94 5.29 -23.74
N PHE A 428 3.55 4.04 -23.47
CA PHE A 428 3.08 3.65 -22.14
C PHE A 428 4.17 3.82 -21.09
N TYR A 429 5.39 3.31 -21.35
CA TYR A 429 6.51 3.45 -20.42
C TYR A 429 6.94 4.91 -20.24
N GLN A 430 6.97 5.72 -21.28
CA GLN A 430 7.27 7.15 -21.17
C GLN A 430 6.26 7.88 -20.25
N ARG A 431 4.96 7.58 -20.38
CA ARG A 431 3.91 8.16 -19.53
C ARG A 431 4.00 7.62 -18.10
N LEU A 432 4.28 6.32 -17.95
CA LEU A 432 4.47 5.70 -16.65
C LEU A 432 5.64 6.33 -15.91
N ASP A 433 6.79 6.46 -16.56
CA ASP A 433 7.98 7.08 -15.97
C ASP A 433 7.70 8.51 -15.51
N HIS A 434 7.00 9.30 -16.31
CA HIS A 434 6.59 10.64 -15.92
C HIS A 434 5.69 10.65 -14.68
N MET A 435 4.71 9.74 -14.59
CA MET A 435 3.86 9.62 -13.40
C MET A 435 4.63 9.11 -12.18
N MET A 436 5.60 8.23 -12.37
CA MET A 436 6.50 7.77 -11.31
C MET A 436 7.37 8.90 -10.79
N ASP A 437 7.94 9.73 -11.67
CA ASP A 437 8.75 10.90 -11.29
C ASP A 437 7.95 11.91 -10.46
N ILE A 438 6.71 12.22 -10.87
CA ILE A 438 5.78 13.07 -10.12
C ILE A 438 5.47 12.44 -8.76
N SER A 439 5.20 11.14 -8.72
CA SER A 439 4.89 10.40 -7.48
C SER A 439 6.07 10.39 -6.52
N ALA A 440 7.27 10.10 -7.00
CA ALA A 440 8.50 10.08 -6.19
C ALA A 440 8.82 11.48 -5.63
N ARG A 441 8.68 12.52 -6.46
CA ARG A 441 8.87 13.92 -6.03
C ARG A 441 7.86 14.33 -4.96
N SER A 442 6.59 13.95 -5.13
CA SER A 442 5.54 14.25 -4.14
C SER A 442 5.85 13.62 -2.78
N LEU A 443 6.33 12.37 -2.77
CA LEU A 443 6.73 11.66 -1.57
C LEU A 443 7.99 12.26 -0.92
N LYS A 444 8.95 12.73 -1.72
CA LYS A 444 10.12 13.47 -1.22
C LYS A 444 9.71 14.76 -0.52
N ILE A 445 8.82 15.54 -1.13
CA ILE A 445 8.26 16.77 -0.53
C ILE A 445 7.53 16.43 0.78
N LYS A 446 6.66 15.41 0.76
CA LYS A 446 5.94 14.96 1.96
C LYS A 446 6.89 14.58 3.08
N ARG A 447 7.93 13.80 2.80
CA ARG A 447 8.97 13.41 3.77
C ARG A 447 9.65 14.62 4.39
N GLN A 448 10.04 15.59 3.57
CA GLN A 448 10.68 16.83 4.05
C GLN A 448 9.77 17.62 4.98
N VAL A 449 8.51 17.79 4.62
CA VAL A 449 7.51 18.51 5.43
C VAL A 449 7.29 17.83 6.77
N ILE A 450 7.02 16.51 6.78
CA ILE A 450 6.72 15.81 8.04
C ILE A 450 7.99 15.67 8.92
N THR A 451 9.18 15.57 8.34
CA THR A 451 10.44 15.56 9.09
C THR A 451 10.65 16.90 9.81
N LYS A 452 10.45 18.01 9.10
CA LYS A 452 10.50 19.35 9.71
C LYS A 452 9.50 19.47 10.86
N LEU A 453 8.26 19.03 10.66
CA LEU A 453 7.22 19.09 11.70
C LEU A 453 7.53 18.18 12.90
N LEU A 454 8.19 17.03 12.67
CA LEU A 454 8.71 16.15 13.73
C LEU A 454 9.78 16.89 14.58
N GLU A 455 10.71 17.57 13.93
CA GLU A 455 11.75 18.37 14.59
C GLU A 455 11.15 19.51 15.41
N GLU A 456 10.14 20.18 14.87
CA GLU A 456 9.38 21.25 15.52
C GLU A 456 8.47 20.74 16.66
N GLY A 457 8.29 19.42 16.82
CA GLY A 457 7.58 18.78 17.91
C GLY A 457 6.07 18.64 17.71
N LEU A 458 5.58 18.71 16.46
CA LEU A 458 4.17 18.49 16.15
C LEU A 458 3.71 17.06 16.45
N TYR A 459 4.63 16.09 16.41
CA TYR A 459 4.39 14.67 16.70
C TYR A 459 5.21 14.24 17.92
N PRO A 460 4.82 14.61 19.15
CA PRO A 460 5.66 14.41 20.34
C PRO A 460 5.89 12.94 20.69
N TYR A 461 4.91 12.07 20.51
CA TYR A 461 5.05 10.65 20.76
C TYR A 461 5.84 9.93 19.67
N THR A 462 5.59 10.27 18.40
CA THR A 462 6.40 9.78 17.28
C THR A 462 7.86 10.17 17.44
N LYS A 463 8.12 11.42 17.83
CA LYS A 463 9.49 11.89 18.13
C LYS A 463 10.15 11.10 19.25
N ARG A 464 9.38 10.73 20.28
CA ARG A 464 9.88 9.95 21.44
C ARG A 464 10.19 8.50 21.07
N TYR A 465 9.29 7.82 20.36
CA TYR A 465 9.41 6.38 20.11
C TYR A 465 10.07 6.03 18.79
N LEU A 466 10.05 6.92 17.81
CA LEU A 466 10.61 6.69 16.49
C LEU A 466 11.89 7.51 16.24
N GLY A 467 11.90 8.76 16.70
CA GLY A 467 13.02 9.69 16.56
C GLY A 467 13.13 10.31 15.16
N THR A 468 13.17 9.51 14.11
CA THR A 468 13.31 9.93 12.71
C THR A 468 12.41 9.13 11.77
N PHE A 469 12.23 9.61 10.53
CA PHE A 469 11.54 8.86 9.46
C PHE A 469 12.52 8.14 8.49
N GLU A 470 13.80 8.06 8.83
CA GLU A 470 14.83 7.48 7.93
C GLU A 470 14.57 6.03 7.58
N ASN A 471 13.97 5.27 8.50
CA ASN A 471 13.60 3.86 8.32
C ASN A 471 12.20 3.66 7.72
N HIS A 472 11.53 4.73 7.29
CA HIS A 472 10.20 4.65 6.68
C HIS A 472 10.30 4.74 5.17
N PHE A 473 9.43 3.99 4.49
CA PHE A 473 9.40 3.92 3.05
C PHE A 473 8.53 5.03 2.45
N SER A 474 8.90 5.46 1.26
CA SER A 474 8.06 6.21 0.33
C SER A 474 7.42 5.20 -0.61
N THR A 475 6.10 5.08 -0.59
CA THR A 475 5.40 3.97 -1.24
C THR A 475 4.74 4.44 -2.53
N ILE A 476 5.05 3.77 -3.64
CA ILE A 476 4.36 3.94 -4.91
C ILE A 476 3.57 2.66 -5.20
N GLY A 477 2.33 2.83 -5.59
CA GLY A 477 1.45 1.74 -5.97
C GLY A 477 0.77 1.99 -7.31
N LEU A 478 0.00 1.02 -7.76
CA LEU A 478 -0.68 1.05 -9.04
C LEU A 478 -2.07 0.44 -8.93
N ILE A 479 -2.92 0.78 -9.90
CA ILE A 479 -4.28 0.26 -9.99
C ILE A 479 -4.61 -0.13 -11.42
N GLY A 480 -5.44 -1.17 -11.60
CA GLY A 480 -6.13 -1.44 -12.85
C GLY A 480 -5.27 -2.11 -13.93
N MET A 481 -4.31 -3.00 -13.59
CA MET A 481 -3.57 -3.73 -14.62
C MET A 481 -4.47 -4.64 -15.45
N ASN A 482 -5.58 -5.12 -14.91
CA ASN A 482 -6.60 -5.79 -15.69
C ASN A 482 -7.16 -4.87 -16.80
N GLU A 483 -7.50 -3.63 -16.46
CA GLU A 483 -8.04 -2.64 -17.39
C GLU A 483 -6.95 -2.07 -18.31
N VAL A 484 -5.67 -2.16 -17.96
CA VAL A 484 -4.57 -1.94 -18.90
C VAL A 484 -4.68 -2.90 -20.07
N GLY A 485 -4.90 -4.19 -19.80
CA GLY A 485 -5.08 -5.20 -20.84
C GLY A 485 -6.26 -4.93 -21.76
N LEU A 486 -7.33 -4.33 -21.24
CA LEU A 486 -8.54 -3.98 -22.01
C LEU A 486 -8.40 -2.69 -22.82
N ASN A 487 -7.60 -1.71 -22.35
CA ASN A 487 -7.45 -0.39 -22.96
C ASN A 487 -6.24 -0.28 -23.89
N ALA A 488 -5.20 -1.08 -23.69
CA ALA A 488 -4.02 -1.11 -24.52
C ALA A 488 -4.29 -1.83 -25.84
N CYS A 489 -4.27 -1.11 -26.96
CA CYS A 489 -4.60 -1.65 -28.28
C CYS A 489 -3.67 -2.80 -28.72
N TRP A 490 -2.47 -2.89 -28.15
CA TRP A 490 -1.50 -3.97 -28.41
C TRP A 490 -1.71 -5.22 -27.56
N LEU A 491 -2.51 -5.18 -26.50
CA LEU A 491 -2.79 -6.33 -25.61
C LEU A 491 -4.11 -7.00 -25.98
N GLY A 492 -5.21 -6.27 -25.96
CA GLY A 492 -6.53 -6.71 -26.41
C GLY A 492 -7.17 -7.80 -25.54
N GLY A 493 -6.78 -7.94 -24.27
CA GLY A 493 -7.34 -8.94 -23.35
C GLY A 493 -7.16 -8.59 -21.89
N SER A 494 -8.05 -9.14 -21.03
CA SER A 494 -7.99 -8.95 -19.57
C SER A 494 -6.74 -9.59 -18.93
N MET A 495 -6.61 -9.50 -17.61
CA MET A 495 -5.57 -10.19 -16.83
C MET A 495 -5.60 -11.73 -16.97
N ALA A 496 -6.71 -12.29 -17.44
CA ALA A 496 -6.79 -13.72 -17.77
C ALA A 496 -5.91 -14.11 -18.98
N SER A 497 -5.55 -13.14 -19.84
CA SER A 497 -4.68 -13.36 -20.99
C SER A 497 -3.21 -13.43 -20.58
N GLU A 498 -2.49 -14.45 -21.04
CA GLU A 498 -1.06 -14.60 -20.78
C GLU A 498 -0.25 -13.38 -21.28
N LYS A 499 -0.67 -12.78 -22.41
CA LYS A 499 -0.05 -11.57 -22.95
C LYS A 499 -0.15 -10.38 -21.98
N THR A 500 -1.30 -10.20 -21.34
CA THR A 500 -1.50 -9.16 -20.32
C THR A 500 -0.74 -9.48 -19.04
N GLN A 501 -0.69 -10.75 -18.63
CA GLN A 501 0.13 -11.19 -17.50
C GLN A 501 1.61 -10.93 -17.75
N GLN A 502 2.12 -11.27 -18.93
CA GLN A 502 3.53 -11.02 -19.30
C GLN A 502 3.83 -9.52 -19.28
N PHE A 503 2.98 -8.69 -19.90
CA PHE A 503 3.14 -7.24 -19.86
C PHE A 503 3.09 -6.69 -18.43
N THR A 504 2.22 -7.23 -17.58
CA THR A 504 2.16 -6.85 -16.16
C THR A 504 3.44 -7.18 -15.43
N ARG A 505 4.04 -8.36 -15.67
CA ARG A 505 5.37 -8.72 -15.11
C ARG A 505 6.45 -7.72 -15.51
N GLU A 506 6.48 -7.35 -16.79
CA GLU A 506 7.42 -6.37 -17.33
C GLU A 506 7.24 -4.99 -16.68
N VAL A 507 5.99 -4.53 -16.56
CA VAL A 507 5.66 -3.25 -15.90
C VAL A 507 6.07 -3.24 -14.44
N LEU A 508 5.75 -4.28 -13.67
CA LEU A 508 6.13 -4.36 -12.26
C LEU A 508 7.65 -4.41 -12.07
N THR A 509 8.36 -5.11 -12.95
CA THR A 509 9.83 -5.16 -12.96
C THR A 509 10.42 -3.78 -13.27
N HIS A 510 9.92 -3.11 -14.30
CA HIS A 510 10.33 -1.76 -14.66
C HIS A 510 10.10 -0.76 -13.51
N MET A 511 8.92 -0.80 -12.87
CA MET A 511 8.64 0.05 -11.72
C MET A 511 9.62 -0.20 -10.56
N ARG A 512 9.99 -1.45 -10.28
CA ARG A 512 10.99 -1.77 -9.25
C ARG A 512 12.38 -1.21 -9.57
N GLU A 513 12.80 -1.28 -10.84
CA GLU A 513 14.06 -0.69 -11.30
C GLU A 513 14.06 0.83 -11.09
N ARG A 514 12.98 1.52 -11.49
CA ARG A 514 12.81 2.96 -11.26
C ARG A 514 12.82 3.35 -9.78
N LEU A 515 12.24 2.52 -8.91
CA LEU A 515 12.31 2.77 -7.46
C LEU A 515 13.73 2.68 -6.91
N SER A 516 14.56 1.81 -7.46
CA SER A 516 16.00 1.75 -7.12
C SER A 516 16.72 3.03 -7.53
N ASP A 517 16.41 3.57 -8.72
CA ASP A 517 16.95 4.87 -9.18
C ASP A 517 16.58 6.02 -8.23
N TYR A 518 15.31 6.02 -7.73
CA TYR A 518 14.88 7.04 -6.76
C TYR A 518 15.57 6.87 -5.40
N GLN A 519 15.82 5.65 -4.95
CA GLN A 519 16.60 5.39 -3.73
C GLN A 519 18.02 5.95 -3.84
N GLU A 520 18.67 5.78 -4.99
CA GLU A 520 19.99 6.35 -5.25
C GLU A 520 19.94 7.89 -5.31
N SER A 521 18.98 8.44 -6.05
CA SER A 521 18.89 9.89 -6.30
C SER A 521 18.47 10.70 -5.09
N TYR A 522 17.51 10.21 -4.31
CA TYR A 522 16.95 10.93 -3.16
C TYR A 522 17.57 10.51 -1.81
N GLY A 523 18.23 9.36 -1.75
CA GLY A 523 18.79 8.81 -0.52
C GLY A 523 17.75 8.24 0.46
N ASP A 524 16.47 8.17 0.06
CA ASP A 524 15.35 7.66 0.85
C ASP A 524 15.01 6.22 0.47
N LEU A 525 14.23 5.55 1.31
CA LEU A 525 13.70 4.22 1.02
C LEU A 525 12.44 4.33 0.16
N TYR A 526 12.37 3.56 -0.92
CA TYR A 526 11.20 3.44 -1.78
C TYR A 526 10.77 1.98 -1.92
N ASN A 527 9.47 1.74 -2.02
CA ASN A 527 8.92 0.41 -2.26
C ASN A 527 7.69 0.43 -3.19
N LEU A 528 7.41 -0.74 -3.79
CA LEU A 528 6.26 -0.98 -4.65
C LEU A 528 5.20 -1.75 -3.89
N GLU A 529 3.97 -1.23 -3.87
CA GLU A 529 2.85 -1.83 -3.15
C GLU A 529 1.65 -2.11 -4.07
N ALA A 530 1.00 -3.25 -3.86
CA ALA A 530 -0.36 -3.47 -4.32
C ALA A 530 -1.30 -2.69 -3.41
N THR A 531 -1.45 -1.38 -3.64
CA THR A 531 -2.15 -0.47 -2.73
C THR A 531 -3.59 -0.90 -2.47
N PRO A 532 -4.06 -0.88 -1.21
CA PRO A 532 -5.47 -1.10 -0.88
C PRO A 532 -6.30 0.10 -1.31
N ALA A 533 -6.78 0.07 -2.53
CA ALA A 533 -7.38 1.22 -3.18
C ALA A 533 -8.92 1.20 -3.05
N GLU A 534 -9.45 1.37 -1.85
CA GLU A 534 -10.90 1.29 -1.59
C GLU A 534 -11.70 2.39 -2.31
N SER A 535 -11.35 3.64 -2.05
CA SER A 535 -11.98 4.79 -2.70
C SER A 535 -11.30 5.15 -4.02
N THR A 536 -10.02 4.83 -4.15
CA THR A 536 -9.20 5.17 -5.30
C THR A 536 -9.70 4.47 -6.56
N THR A 537 -10.08 3.19 -6.47
CA THR A 537 -10.64 2.42 -7.61
C THR A 537 -11.86 3.10 -8.21
N TYR A 538 -12.76 3.57 -7.37
CA TYR A 538 -13.97 4.27 -7.79
C TYR A 538 -13.68 5.69 -8.26
N ARG A 539 -12.89 6.46 -7.48
CA ARG A 539 -12.55 7.84 -7.81
C ARG A 539 -11.90 7.96 -9.19
N LEU A 540 -10.87 7.16 -9.46
CA LEU A 540 -10.13 7.22 -10.73
C LEU A 540 -11.01 6.78 -11.90
N ALA A 541 -11.74 5.68 -11.77
CA ALA A 541 -12.64 5.20 -12.82
C ALA A 541 -13.78 6.20 -13.13
N LYS A 542 -14.37 6.83 -12.10
CA LYS A 542 -15.41 7.84 -12.27
C LYS A 542 -14.91 9.07 -13.01
N HIS A 543 -13.70 9.57 -12.68
CA HIS A 543 -13.06 10.66 -13.40
C HIS A 543 -12.76 10.29 -14.84
N ASP A 544 -12.26 9.08 -15.08
CA ASP A 544 -11.93 8.61 -16.42
C ASP A 544 -13.16 8.43 -17.29
N LYS A 545 -14.22 7.83 -16.78
CA LYS A 545 -15.49 7.71 -17.54
C LYS A 545 -16.10 9.05 -17.91
N LYS A 546 -15.99 10.06 -17.03
CA LYS A 546 -16.45 11.41 -17.33
C LYS A 546 -15.62 12.07 -18.44
N ARG A 547 -14.30 11.87 -18.45
CA ARG A 547 -13.37 12.50 -19.39
C ARG A 547 -13.22 11.72 -20.70
N TYR A 548 -13.25 10.39 -20.58
CA TYR A 548 -13.07 9.44 -21.66
C TYR A 548 -14.19 8.39 -21.63
N PRO A 549 -15.38 8.69 -22.19
CA PRO A 549 -16.55 7.79 -22.08
C PRO A 549 -16.30 6.37 -22.63
N GLN A 550 -15.35 6.21 -23.55
CA GLN A 550 -15.01 4.93 -24.17
C GLN A 550 -13.98 4.10 -23.38
N ILE A 551 -13.37 4.64 -22.33
CA ILE A 551 -12.39 3.90 -21.54
C ILE A 551 -13.04 2.65 -20.91
N ALA A 552 -12.38 1.51 -21.02
CA ALA A 552 -12.84 0.29 -20.38
C ALA A 552 -12.59 0.35 -18.87
N THR A 553 -13.60 0.00 -18.11
CA THR A 553 -13.58 -0.16 -16.64
C THR A 553 -13.93 -1.60 -16.30
N ALA A 554 -13.75 -2.02 -15.03
CA ALA A 554 -14.21 -3.31 -14.56
C ALA A 554 -15.75 -3.40 -14.57
N GLY A 555 -16.26 -4.62 -14.54
CA GLY A 555 -17.69 -4.90 -14.58
C GLY A 555 -18.29 -4.93 -15.99
N LYS A 556 -19.61 -4.89 -16.05
CA LYS A 556 -20.39 -4.95 -17.30
C LYS A 556 -20.70 -3.54 -17.82
N PRO A 557 -21.00 -3.39 -19.10
CA PRO A 557 -21.49 -2.12 -19.63
C PRO A 557 -22.75 -1.63 -18.88
N GLY A 558 -22.68 -0.43 -18.30
CA GLY A 558 -23.76 0.16 -17.51
C GLY A 558 -23.59 0.06 -16.02
N ASP A 559 -22.65 -0.73 -15.52
CA ASP A 559 -22.30 -0.80 -14.10
C ASP A 559 -21.69 0.53 -13.60
N THR A 560 -21.75 0.74 -12.30
CA THR A 560 -20.98 1.82 -11.65
C THR A 560 -19.49 1.59 -11.91
N PRO A 561 -18.76 2.58 -12.48
CA PRO A 561 -17.39 2.37 -12.91
C PRO A 561 -16.45 2.19 -11.71
N TYR A 562 -15.60 1.18 -11.77
CA TYR A 562 -14.49 0.96 -10.86
C TYR A 562 -13.32 0.31 -11.60
N TYR A 563 -12.12 0.35 -11.03
CA TYR A 563 -10.96 -0.36 -11.51
C TYR A 563 -10.62 -1.53 -10.60
N THR A 564 -10.06 -2.58 -11.18
CA THR A 564 -9.53 -3.71 -10.42
C THR A 564 -8.32 -3.28 -9.59
N ASN A 565 -8.18 -3.78 -8.38
CA ASN A 565 -7.02 -3.48 -7.54
C ASN A 565 -5.72 -3.95 -8.19
N SER A 566 -4.73 -3.08 -8.25
CA SER A 566 -3.35 -3.36 -8.64
C SER A 566 -3.22 -4.32 -9.84
N SER A 567 -2.62 -5.49 -9.67
CA SER A 567 -2.48 -6.54 -10.69
C SER A 567 -3.38 -7.76 -10.43
N HIS A 568 -4.46 -7.58 -9.64
CA HIS A 568 -5.39 -8.66 -9.34
C HIS A 568 -6.23 -9.05 -10.57
N LEU A 569 -6.75 -10.27 -10.52
CA LEU A 569 -7.77 -10.73 -11.47
C LEU A 569 -9.08 -9.96 -11.30
N PRO A 570 -9.90 -9.83 -12.36
CA PRO A 570 -11.28 -9.40 -12.21
C PRO A 570 -12.00 -10.30 -11.21
N VAL A 571 -12.85 -9.72 -10.39
CA VAL A 571 -13.53 -10.45 -9.29
C VAL A 571 -14.54 -11.49 -9.77
N ASP A 572 -14.92 -11.46 -11.05
CA ASP A 572 -15.85 -12.39 -11.71
C ASP A 572 -15.15 -13.45 -12.58
N TYR A 573 -13.81 -13.50 -12.57
CA TYR A 573 -13.03 -14.32 -13.52
C TYR A 573 -13.31 -15.83 -13.37
N THR A 574 -13.14 -16.38 -12.18
CA THR A 574 -13.22 -17.84 -11.95
C THR A 574 -13.81 -18.17 -10.58
N ALA A 575 -14.46 -19.35 -10.49
CA ALA A 575 -14.86 -19.95 -9.23
C ALA A 575 -13.81 -20.95 -8.70
N ASP A 576 -12.78 -21.30 -9.49
CA ASP A 576 -11.68 -22.18 -9.07
C ASP A 576 -10.56 -21.33 -8.45
N ILE A 577 -10.35 -21.50 -7.14
CA ILE A 577 -9.33 -20.76 -6.40
C ILE A 577 -7.91 -21.05 -6.92
N PHE A 578 -7.65 -22.28 -7.37
CA PHE A 578 -6.30 -22.65 -7.83
C PHE A 578 -6.00 -22.08 -9.21
N ASP A 579 -7.00 -21.95 -10.10
CA ASP A 579 -6.83 -21.19 -11.35
C ASP A 579 -6.45 -19.73 -11.09
N ALA A 580 -7.07 -19.12 -10.07
CA ALA A 580 -6.73 -17.75 -9.68
C ALA A 580 -5.33 -17.65 -9.05
N LEU A 581 -4.97 -18.59 -8.19
CA LEU A 581 -3.66 -18.66 -7.54
C LEU A 581 -2.53 -18.90 -8.54
N ASP A 582 -2.74 -19.74 -9.55
CA ASP A 582 -1.77 -20.04 -10.62
C ASP A 582 -1.38 -18.78 -11.41
N ILE A 583 -2.32 -17.83 -11.58
CA ILE A 583 -2.05 -16.54 -12.24
C ILE A 583 -1.41 -15.54 -11.28
N GLN A 584 -1.91 -15.47 -10.04
CA GLN A 584 -1.51 -14.44 -9.09
C GLN A 584 -0.17 -14.72 -8.40
N ASP A 585 0.27 -15.98 -8.32
CA ASP A 585 1.45 -16.37 -7.55
C ASP A 585 2.71 -15.61 -7.98
N GLU A 586 3.00 -15.58 -9.26
CA GLU A 586 4.17 -14.87 -9.78
C GLU A 586 4.04 -13.35 -9.68
N LEU A 587 2.86 -12.81 -10.00
CA LEU A 587 2.62 -11.37 -10.01
C LEU A 587 2.75 -10.76 -8.61
N GLN A 588 2.24 -11.44 -7.60
CA GLN A 588 2.28 -10.92 -6.24
C GLN A 588 3.67 -11.00 -5.59
N THR A 589 4.56 -11.87 -6.07
CA THR A 589 5.96 -11.89 -5.61
C THR A 589 6.80 -10.73 -6.15
N LEU A 590 6.31 -10.01 -7.16
CA LEU A 590 7.02 -8.86 -7.73
C LEU A 590 6.87 -7.56 -6.92
N TYR A 591 5.92 -7.49 -6.01
CA TYR A 591 5.82 -6.36 -5.09
C TYR A 591 6.90 -6.44 -4.01
N THR A 592 7.47 -5.28 -3.67
CA THR A 592 8.49 -5.17 -2.61
C THR A 592 7.90 -4.76 -1.26
N SER A 593 6.59 -4.59 -1.24
CA SER A 593 5.80 -4.22 -0.07
C SER A 593 4.45 -4.95 -0.08
N GLY A 594 3.42 -4.36 0.49
CA GLY A 594 2.11 -4.94 0.68
C GLY A 594 1.47 -5.50 -0.58
N THR A 595 1.09 -6.76 -0.51
CA THR A 595 0.20 -7.43 -1.46
C THR A 595 -0.61 -8.47 -0.71
N VAL A 596 -1.78 -8.82 -1.20
CA VAL A 596 -2.62 -9.83 -0.56
C VAL A 596 -3.50 -10.55 -1.58
N PHE A 597 -3.61 -11.85 -1.43
CA PHE A 597 -4.62 -12.64 -2.12
C PHE A 597 -5.84 -12.83 -1.22
N HIS A 598 -7.00 -12.38 -1.68
CA HIS A 598 -8.28 -12.57 -1.00
C HIS A 598 -9.04 -13.75 -1.61
N ALA A 599 -9.21 -14.83 -0.86
CA ALA A 599 -10.10 -15.90 -1.23
C ALA A 599 -11.53 -15.55 -0.78
N PHE A 600 -12.32 -14.94 -1.64
CA PHE A 600 -13.72 -14.58 -1.37
C PHE A 600 -14.60 -15.83 -1.39
N LEU A 601 -15.27 -16.10 -0.26
CA LEU A 601 -16.16 -17.23 -0.06
C LEU A 601 -17.57 -16.71 0.23
N GLY A 602 -18.59 -17.34 -0.34
CA GLY A 602 -19.99 -16.95 -0.15
C GLY A 602 -20.52 -17.19 1.25
N GLU A 603 -19.95 -18.21 1.92
CA GLU A 603 -20.32 -18.58 3.26
C GLU A 603 -19.10 -19.13 4.03
N LYS A 604 -19.29 -19.46 5.29
CA LYS A 604 -18.26 -20.10 6.10
C LYS A 604 -17.86 -21.45 5.53
N LEU A 605 -16.60 -21.82 5.71
CA LEU A 605 -16.15 -23.19 5.40
C LEU A 605 -16.83 -24.21 6.32
N PRO A 606 -16.98 -25.46 5.85
CA PRO A 606 -17.71 -26.50 6.60
C PRO A 606 -17.19 -26.71 8.02
N ASP A 607 -15.89 -26.76 8.18
CA ASP A 607 -15.20 -26.98 9.45
C ASP A 607 -13.79 -26.38 9.44
N TRP A 608 -13.13 -26.44 10.61
CA TRP A 608 -11.77 -25.99 10.78
C TRP A 608 -10.73 -26.80 9.96
N LYS A 609 -10.99 -28.09 9.69
CA LYS A 609 -10.09 -28.95 8.89
C LYS A 609 -10.05 -28.50 7.43
N ALA A 610 -11.21 -28.11 6.89
CA ALA A 610 -11.27 -27.54 5.53
C ALA A 610 -10.46 -26.25 5.43
N ALA A 611 -10.57 -25.36 6.42
CA ALA A 611 -9.79 -24.14 6.48
C ALA A 611 -8.29 -24.43 6.62
N ALA A 612 -7.91 -25.32 7.54
CA ALA A 612 -6.51 -25.72 7.75
C ALA A 612 -5.91 -26.33 6.48
N LYS A 613 -6.64 -27.22 5.83
CA LYS A 613 -6.21 -27.86 4.57
C LYS A 613 -5.99 -26.82 3.47
N LEU A 614 -6.90 -25.88 3.31
CA LEU A 614 -6.78 -24.86 2.27
C LEU A 614 -5.61 -23.92 2.54
N VAL A 615 -5.48 -23.39 3.78
CA VAL A 615 -4.36 -22.54 4.18
C VAL A 615 -3.03 -23.26 3.98
N ARG A 616 -2.93 -24.53 4.40
CA ARG A 616 -1.74 -25.34 4.21
C ARG A 616 -1.42 -25.58 2.73
N THR A 617 -2.43 -25.93 1.93
CA THR A 617 -2.25 -26.17 0.49
C THR A 617 -1.71 -24.93 -0.21
N ILE A 618 -2.23 -23.74 0.12
CA ILE A 618 -1.72 -22.48 -0.43
C ILE A 618 -0.26 -22.26 0.03
N ALA A 619 0.02 -22.40 1.31
CA ALA A 619 1.35 -22.14 1.86
C ALA A 619 2.44 -23.07 1.28
N GLU A 620 2.11 -24.36 1.09
CA GLU A 620 3.07 -25.37 0.61
C GLU A 620 3.26 -25.36 -0.92
N ASN A 621 2.26 -24.92 -1.71
CA ASN A 621 2.31 -24.98 -3.16
C ASN A 621 2.55 -23.65 -3.87
N TYR A 622 2.38 -22.52 -3.18
CA TYR A 622 2.50 -21.18 -3.77
C TYR A 622 3.52 -20.32 -3.03
N ARG A 623 4.14 -19.39 -3.77
CA ARG A 623 5.10 -18.41 -3.23
C ARG A 623 4.39 -17.13 -2.73
N LEU A 624 3.07 -17.08 -2.84
CA LEU A 624 2.23 -15.96 -2.40
C LEU A 624 2.67 -15.49 -1.01
N PRO A 625 3.10 -14.23 -0.86
CA PRO A 625 3.68 -13.78 0.41
C PRO A 625 2.62 -13.59 1.50
N TYR A 626 1.36 -13.27 1.11
CA TYR A 626 0.33 -12.88 2.06
C TYR A 626 -1.07 -13.17 1.50
N TYR A 627 -1.91 -13.86 2.27
CA TYR A 627 -3.24 -14.26 1.84
C TYR A 627 -4.22 -14.40 3.00
N THR A 628 -5.51 -14.42 2.69
CA THR A 628 -6.58 -14.62 3.68
C THR A 628 -7.79 -15.30 3.03
N LEU A 629 -8.52 -16.08 3.83
CA LEU A 629 -9.82 -16.61 3.47
C LEU A 629 -10.89 -15.59 3.91
N SER A 630 -11.83 -15.26 3.05
CA SER A 630 -12.77 -14.16 3.26
C SER A 630 -14.22 -14.62 3.07
N PRO A 631 -14.79 -15.37 4.05
CA PRO A 631 -16.21 -15.72 4.02
C PRO A 631 -17.11 -14.48 4.18
N THR A 632 -18.29 -14.53 3.59
CA THR A 632 -19.37 -13.56 3.83
C THR A 632 -20.21 -14.04 4.99
N TYR A 633 -20.61 -13.13 5.90
CA TYR A 633 -21.51 -13.43 7.00
C TYR A 633 -22.42 -12.24 7.31
N SER A 634 -23.50 -12.51 8.02
CA SER A 634 -24.46 -11.48 8.43
C SER A 634 -24.65 -11.47 9.94
N VAL A 635 -25.08 -10.34 10.47
CA VAL A 635 -25.37 -10.18 11.90
C VAL A 635 -26.77 -9.59 12.10
N CYS A 636 -27.62 -10.33 12.76
CA CYS A 636 -28.92 -9.88 13.21
C CYS A 636 -28.84 -9.43 14.67
N ARG A 637 -29.49 -8.33 15.02
CA ARG A 637 -29.52 -7.83 16.40
C ARG A 637 -30.08 -8.83 17.43
N GLU A 638 -31.09 -9.63 17.01
CA GLU A 638 -31.75 -10.59 17.89
C GLU A 638 -31.11 -11.98 17.82
N HIS A 639 -30.59 -12.39 16.66
CA HIS A 639 -30.15 -13.75 16.41
C HIS A 639 -28.64 -13.89 16.25
N GLY A 640 -27.90 -12.77 16.36
CA GLY A 640 -26.46 -12.77 16.23
C GLY A 640 -25.95 -13.17 14.84
N TYR A 641 -24.89 -13.95 14.81
CA TYR A 641 -24.23 -14.43 13.59
C TYR A 641 -25.10 -15.32 12.70
N LEU A 642 -25.05 -15.06 11.41
CA LEU A 642 -25.67 -15.84 10.34
C LEU A 642 -24.61 -16.11 9.26
N SER A 643 -24.48 -17.36 8.82
CA SER A 643 -23.57 -17.71 7.72
C SER A 643 -24.13 -17.21 6.38
N GLY A 644 -23.27 -16.63 5.54
CA GLY A 644 -23.64 -16.15 4.22
C GLY A 644 -24.31 -14.75 4.22
N GLU A 645 -24.78 -14.37 3.04
CA GLU A 645 -25.42 -13.08 2.78
C GLU A 645 -26.91 -13.09 3.16
N HIS A 646 -27.28 -12.29 4.14
CA HIS A 646 -28.66 -12.10 4.57
C HIS A 646 -28.92 -10.62 4.90
N PHE A 647 -29.43 -9.84 3.97
CA PHE A 647 -29.88 -8.46 4.24
C PHE A 647 -31.11 -8.40 5.13
N VAL A 648 -31.88 -9.50 5.15
CA VAL A 648 -33.02 -9.71 6.01
C VAL A 648 -32.81 -11.02 6.77
N CYS A 649 -32.94 -10.97 8.09
CA CYS A 649 -32.76 -12.14 8.94
C CYS A 649 -33.80 -13.22 8.61
N PRO A 650 -33.40 -14.45 8.24
CA PRO A 650 -34.34 -15.52 7.90
C PRO A 650 -35.14 -16.02 9.10
N LYS A 651 -34.75 -15.68 10.33
CA LYS A 651 -35.43 -16.12 11.55
C LYS A 651 -36.50 -15.12 12.02
N CYS A 652 -36.27 -13.80 11.93
CA CYS A 652 -37.19 -12.78 12.46
C CYS A 652 -37.67 -11.75 11.43
N GLY A 653 -37.16 -11.77 10.18
CA GLY A 653 -37.53 -10.83 9.14
C GLY A 653 -37.02 -9.40 9.32
N GLN A 654 -36.21 -9.14 10.35
CA GLN A 654 -35.61 -7.83 10.55
C GLN A 654 -34.37 -7.62 9.64
N LYS A 655 -34.00 -6.36 9.42
CA LYS A 655 -32.77 -6.01 8.69
C LYS A 655 -31.55 -6.56 9.44
N ALA A 656 -30.64 -7.16 8.70
CA ALA A 656 -29.35 -7.63 9.20
C ALA A 656 -28.21 -6.89 8.50
N GLU A 657 -27.09 -6.77 9.18
CA GLU A 657 -25.85 -6.21 8.63
C GLU A 657 -25.07 -7.31 7.91
N VAL A 658 -24.78 -7.13 6.63
CA VAL A 658 -24.00 -8.08 5.85
C VAL A 658 -22.54 -7.67 5.84
N TYR A 659 -21.65 -8.53 6.29
CA TYR A 659 -20.22 -8.29 6.40
C TYR A 659 -19.46 -9.04 5.32
N SER A 660 -18.64 -8.31 4.58
CA SER A 660 -17.63 -8.88 3.69
C SER A 660 -16.35 -8.04 3.76
N ARG A 661 -15.24 -8.61 3.30
CA ARG A 661 -13.97 -7.89 3.28
C ARG A 661 -13.94 -6.91 2.13
N ILE A 662 -13.79 -5.62 2.44
CA ILE A 662 -13.75 -4.59 1.39
C ILE A 662 -12.42 -4.64 0.63
N THR A 663 -11.32 -4.48 1.31
CA THR A 663 -9.95 -4.70 0.82
C THR A 663 -8.99 -5.14 1.91
N GLY A 664 -9.06 -4.60 3.11
CA GLY A 664 -8.14 -4.91 4.20
C GLY A 664 -8.82 -5.41 5.45
N TYR A 665 -10.09 -5.12 5.61
CA TYR A 665 -10.86 -5.41 6.82
C TYR A 665 -12.32 -5.65 6.48
N TYR A 666 -13.02 -6.29 7.40
CA TYR A 666 -14.46 -6.53 7.28
C TYR A 666 -15.25 -5.26 7.58
N ARG A 667 -16.30 -5.04 6.79
CA ARG A 667 -17.18 -3.89 6.90
C ARG A 667 -18.59 -4.26 6.44
N PRO A 668 -19.65 -3.70 7.07
CA PRO A 668 -21.00 -3.84 6.53
C PRO A 668 -21.07 -3.31 5.09
N ILE A 669 -21.53 -4.14 4.16
CA ILE A 669 -21.63 -3.79 2.73
C ILE A 669 -22.49 -2.55 2.52
N GLN A 670 -23.53 -2.37 3.35
CA GLN A 670 -24.41 -1.21 3.33
C GLN A 670 -23.69 0.13 3.55
N ASN A 671 -22.44 0.10 4.02
CA ASN A 671 -21.61 1.27 4.28
C ASN A 671 -20.50 1.47 3.24
N TRP A 672 -20.47 0.68 2.15
CA TRP A 672 -19.45 0.79 1.13
C TRP A 672 -19.76 1.93 0.14
N ASN A 673 -18.74 2.44 -0.55
CA ASN A 673 -18.94 3.35 -1.67
C ASN A 673 -19.56 2.62 -2.87
N GLU A 674 -20.15 3.38 -3.80
CA GLU A 674 -20.88 2.84 -4.95
C GLU A 674 -20.03 1.89 -5.80
N GLY A 675 -18.74 2.23 -6.06
CA GLY A 675 -17.85 1.40 -6.86
C GLY A 675 -17.49 0.08 -6.17
N LYS A 676 -17.28 0.10 -4.86
CA LYS A 676 -17.02 -1.12 -4.08
C LYS A 676 -18.28 -1.97 -3.89
N THR A 677 -19.44 -1.38 -3.79
CA THR A 677 -20.71 -2.10 -3.81
C THR A 677 -20.90 -2.81 -5.14
N GLN A 678 -20.61 -2.14 -6.27
CA GLN A 678 -20.65 -2.76 -7.58
C GLN A 678 -19.63 -3.88 -7.74
N GLU A 679 -18.41 -3.71 -7.24
CA GLU A 679 -17.40 -4.77 -7.21
C GLU A 679 -17.90 -5.99 -6.45
N TYR A 680 -18.56 -5.79 -5.31
CA TYR A 680 -19.15 -6.88 -4.52
C TYR A 680 -20.24 -7.62 -5.28
N GLU A 681 -21.14 -6.90 -5.93
CA GLU A 681 -22.21 -7.49 -6.76
C GLU A 681 -21.66 -8.31 -7.94
N ASN A 682 -20.49 -7.94 -8.44
CA ASN A 682 -19.81 -8.62 -9.53
C ASN A 682 -18.92 -9.79 -9.05
N ARG A 683 -18.70 -9.95 -7.73
CA ARG A 683 -17.83 -11.02 -7.19
C ARG A 683 -18.37 -12.39 -7.54
N ARG A 684 -17.49 -13.21 -8.09
CA ARG A 684 -17.69 -14.64 -8.20
C ARG A 684 -16.96 -15.33 -7.07
N GLU A 685 -17.72 -15.95 -6.19
CA GLU A 685 -17.18 -16.64 -5.03
C GLU A 685 -16.48 -17.93 -5.43
N TYR A 686 -15.39 -18.25 -4.71
CA TYR A 686 -14.65 -19.47 -4.98
C TYR A 686 -15.40 -20.69 -4.46
N ASP A 687 -15.61 -21.68 -5.33
CA ASP A 687 -16.12 -23.02 -5.00
C ASP A 687 -14.95 -23.93 -4.59
N ILE A 688 -14.70 -24.04 -3.28
CA ILE A 688 -13.57 -24.84 -2.78
C ILE A 688 -13.76 -26.34 -3.06
N ALA A 689 -15.00 -26.83 -3.07
CA ALA A 689 -15.30 -28.24 -3.35
C ALA A 689 -15.06 -28.60 -4.82
N GLY A 690 -15.38 -27.68 -5.73
CA GLY A 690 -15.18 -27.84 -7.18
C GLY A 690 -13.78 -27.48 -7.67
N SER A 691 -12.94 -26.85 -6.82
CA SER A 691 -11.61 -26.40 -7.18
C SER A 691 -10.61 -27.56 -7.22
N SER A 692 -9.68 -27.54 -8.18
CA SER A 692 -8.68 -28.61 -8.35
C SER A 692 -7.26 -28.06 -8.53
N LEU A 693 -6.33 -28.53 -7.68
CA LEU A 693 -4.92 -28.19 -7.77
C LEU A 693 -4.30 -28.89 -9.01
N LYS A 694 -3.97 -28.10 -10.04
CA LYS A 694 -3.41 -28.62 -11.31
C LYS A 694 -1.88 -28.61 -11.32
N LYS A 695 -1.26 -27.63 -10.69
CA LYS A 695 0.20 -27.49 -10.57
C LYS A 695 0.60 -27.85 -9.16
N VAL A 696 1.21 -29.02 -8.98
CA VAL A 696 1.94 -29.34 -7.74
C VAL A 696 3.33 -28.76 -7.93
N HIS A 697 3.62 -27.62 -7.33
CA HIS A 697 4.97 -27.12 -7.21
C HIS A 697 5.71 -28.04 -6.25
N THR A 698 6.39 -29.05 -6.77
CA THR A 698 7.29 -29.91 -5.99
C THR A 698 8.42 -29.02 -5.47
N SER A 699 8.30 -28.50 -4.25
CA SER A 699 9.48 -28.13 -3.48
C SER A 699 10.29 -29.40 -3.32
N VAL A 700 11.50 -29.42 -3.89
CA VAL A 700 12.46 -30.52 -3.69
C VAL A 700 12.81 -30.54 -2.21
N VAL A 701 12.05 -31.31 -1.42
CA VAL A 701 12.47 -31.73 -0.09
C VAL A 701 13.47 -32.82 -0.32
N THR A 702 14.75 -32.50 -0.27
CA THR A 702 15.79 -33.50 -0.17
C THR A 702 15.68 -34.17 1.20
N LEU A 703 14.89 -35.25 1.25
CA LEU A 703 15.05 -36.24 2.32
C LEU A 703 16.40 -36.94 2.11
N ALA A 704 17.28 -36.78 3.08
CA ALA A 704 18.52 -37.53 3.15
C ALA A 704 18.22 -39.02 3.20
N GLY A 705 18.76 -39.79 2.27
CA GLY A 705 18.81 -41.26 2.32
C GLY A 705 18.55 -41.91 0.97
N ASP A 706 19.54 -41.92 0.09
CA ASP A 706 20.06 -43.10 -0.57
C ASP A 706 21.12 -42.65 -1.62
N GLU A 707 22.32 -43.13 -1.42
CA GLU A 707 23.45 -42.88 -2.35
C GLU A 707 23.19 -43.54 -3.69
N MET A 708 22.83 -42.77 -4.73
CA MET A 708 23.10 -43.15 -6.09
C MET A 708 24.29 -42.34 -6.60
N LYS A 709 25.35 -43.06 -6.92
CA LYS A 709 26.53 -42.52 -7.58
C LYS A 709 26.11 -41.98 -8.94
N VAL A 710 26.15 -40.63 -9.07
CA VAL A 710 26.05 -39.92 -10.34
C VAL A 710 27.47 -39.51 -10.73
N GLU A 711 27.89 -39.86 -11.93
CA GLU A 711 29.17 -39.41 -12.53
C GLU A 711 29.21 -37.86 -12.57
N PRO A 712 30.37 -37.21 -12.41
CA PRO A 712 30.43 -35.76 -12.31
C PRO A 712 30.10 -35.12 -13.67
N VAL A 713 28.98 -34.44 -13.72
CA VAL A 713 28.63 -33.54 -14.82
C VAL A 713 29.52 -32.30 -14.73
N GLU A 714 30.27 -32.06 -15.81
CA GLU A 714 31.17 -30.91 -15.92
C GLU A 714 30.37 -29.58 -15.76
N THR A 715 30.69 -28.79 -14.70
CA THR A 715 30.03 -27.54 -14.41
C THR A 715 30.87 -26.38 -14.98
N VAL A 716 30.32 -25.66 -15.95
CA VAL A 716 30.97 -24.47 -16.52
C VAL A 716 30.33 -23.20 -15.94
N LYS A 717 31.16 -22.23 -15.54
CA LYS A 717 30.72 -20.98 -14.93
C LYS A 717 31.19 -19.79 -15.75
N TYR A 718 30.26 -18.91 -16.14
CA TYR A 718 30.53 -17.67 -16.87
C TYR A 718 30.16 -16.46 -16.03
N LEU A 719 31.12 -15.55 -15.76
CA LEU A 719 30.84 -14.27 -15.12
C LEU A 719 30.79 -13.13 -16.14
N PHE A 720 29.63 -12.64 -16.46
CA PHE A 720 29.44 -11.50 -17.35
C PHE A 720 29.71 -10.19 -16.62
N THR A 721 30.61 -9.37 -17.18
CA THR A 721 31.07 -8.11 -16.61
C THR A 721 31.12 -7.01 -17.66
N THR A 722 31.19 -5.74 -17.27
CA THR A 722 31.48 -4.60 -18.14
C THR A 722 32.70 -3.81 -17.61
N LYS A 723 33.37 -3.06 -18.47
CA LYS A 723 34.60 -2.32 -18.13
C LYS A 723 34.38 -1.23 -17.07
N THR A 724 33.18 -0.64 -17.01
CA THR A 724 32.84 0.50 -16.14
C THR A 724 32.06 0.12 -14.89
N CYS A 725 31.75 -1.15 -14.68
CA CYS A 725 30.88 -1.62 -13.58
C CYS A 725 31.62 -1.79 -12.24
N PRO A 726 31.38 -0.97 -11.23
CA PRO A 726 31.99 -1.10 -9.90
C PRO A 726 31.66 -2.43 -9.21
N ASN A 727 30.43 -2.91 -9.36
CA ASN A 727 29.93 -4.14 -8.77
C ASN A 727 30.56 -5.40 -9.38
N CYS A 728 31.06 -5.31 -10.60
CA CYS A 728 31.77 -6.40 -11.25
C CYS A 728 33.12 -6.72 -10.58
N ARG A 729 33.76 -5.71 -9.96
CA ARG A 729 34.96 -5.92 -9.17
C ARG A 729 34.68 -6.73 -7.90
N ILE A 730 33.54 -6.45 -7.23
CA ILE A 730 33.10 -7.18 -6.05
C ILE A 730 32.79 -8.65 -6.40
N ALA A 731 32.10 -8.88 -7.51
CA ALA A 731 31.77 -10.22 -7.98
C ALA A 731 33.03 -11.03 -8.36
N LYS A 732 34.03 -10.39 -9.00
CA LYS A 732 35.34 -11.03 -9.33
C LYS A 732 36.10 -11.43 -8.07
N GLU A 733 36.10 -10.56 -7.03
CA GLU A 733 36.78 -10.87 -5.76
C GLU A 733 36.08 -12.00 -4.99
N ALA A 734 34.75 -12.03 -4.98
CA ALA A 734 33.97 -13.09 -4.34
C ALA A 734 34.23 -14.48 -4.94
N LEU A 735 34.43 -14.54 -6.26
CA LEU A 735 34.66 -15.77 -7.00
C LEU A 735 36.13 -16.12 -7.13
N LYS A 736 37.04 -15.39 -6.49
CA LYS A 736 38.49 -15.63 -6.54
C LYS A 736 38.84 -17.03 -6.04
N GLY A 737 39.60 -17.76 -6.85
CA GLY A 737 39.96 -19.16 -6.56
C GLY A 737 38.97 -20.21 -7.05
N GLN A 738 37.86 -19.83 -7.68
CA GLN A 738 36.97 -20.70 -8.39
C GLN A 738 37.27 -20.71 -9.90
N ALA A 739 37.00 -21.83 -10.57
CA ALA A 739 37.09 -21.92 -12.02
C ALA A 739 35.89 -21.20 -12.65
N VAL A 740 36.06 -19.92 -13.00
CA VAL A 740 35.05 -19.06 -13.62
C VAL A 740 35.65 -18.35 -14.81
N GLU A 741 35.01 -18.45 -15.95
CA GLU A 741 35.37 -17.70 -17.15
C GLU A 741 34.76 -16.31 -17.10
N ILE A 742 35.55 -15.27 -17.21
CA ILE A 742 35.12 -13.87 -17.17
C ILE A 742 34.82 -13.39 -18.59
N ILE A 743 33.56 -13.04 -18.85
CA ILE A 743 33.09 -12.60 -20.16
C ILE A 743 32.84 -11.09 -20.10
N ASP A 744 33.40 -10.34 -21.03
CA ASP A 744 33.03 -8.94 -21.24
C ASP A 744 31.73 -8.91 -22.05
N ALA A 745 30.67 -8.42 -21.41
CA ALA A 745 29.32 -8.40 -22.01
C ALA A 745 29.22 -7.45 -23.22
N GLU A 746 30.15 -6.48 -23.33
CA GLU A 746 30.18 -5.54 -24.46
C GLU A 746 30.89 -6.14 -25.69
N GLU A 747 31.75 -7.13 -25.48
CA GLU A 747 32.53 -7.77 -26.54
C GLU A 747 31.93 -9.12 -27.01
N HIS A 748 31.03 -9.73 -26.21
CA HIS A 748 30.45 -11.06 -26.45
C HIS A 748 28.93 -11.06 -26.49
N ALA A 749 28.35 -10.29 -27.43
CA ALA A 749 26.89 -10.14 -27.59
C ALA A 749 26.19 -11.49 -27.88
N ASP A 750 26.83 -12.44 -28.53
CA ASP A 750 26.34 -13.78 -28.81
C ASP A 750 26.10 -14.61 -27.53
N LEU A 751 27.02 -14.53 -26.56
CA LEU A 751 26.87 -15.20 -25.27
C LEU A 751 25.85 -14.48 -24.36
N VAL A 752 25.78 -13.15 -24.45
CA VAL A 752 24.77 -12.34 -23.74
C VAL A 752 23.38 -12.74 -24.19
N GLU A 753 23.14 -12.88 -25.49
CA GLU A 753 21.88 -13.31 -26.06
C GLU A 753 21.59 -14.79 -25.75
N LYS A 754 22.56 -15.69 -25.96
CA LYS A 754 22.42 -17.13 -25.67
C LYS A 754 21.97 -17.41 -24.24
N PHE A 755 22.54 -16.70 -23.26
CA PHE A 755 22.21 -16.87 -21.84
C PHE A 755 21.18 -15.84 -21.34
N GLY A 756 20.67 -14.95 -22.21
CA GLY A 756 19.68 -13.90 -21.85
C GLY A 756 20.17 -13.04 -20.68
N VAL A 757 21.42 -12.62 -20.69
CA VAL A 757 22.04 -11.74 -19.70
C VAL A 757 21.59 -10.31 -19.96
N ARG A 758 20.98 -9.65 -18.97
CA ARG A 758 20.42 -8.29 -19.14
C ARG A 758 21.18 -7.22 -18.35
N GLN A 759 22.07 -7.62 -17.43
CA GLN A 759 22.88 -6.68 -16.63
C GLN A 759 24.20 -7.33 -16.15
N ALA A 760 25.15 -6.50 -15.76
CA ALA A 760 26.43 -6.94 -15.18
C ALA A 760 26.56 -6.41 -13.73
N PRO A 761 27.13 -7.22 -12.80
CA PRO A 761 27.60 -8.58 -12.99
C PRO A 761 26.47 -9.62 -12.98
N THR A 762 26.57 -10.63 -13.85
CA THR A 762 25.75 -11.85 -13.82
C THR A 762 26.63 -13.07 -13.91
N LEU A 763 26.50 -13.99 -12.96
CA LEU A 763 27.13 -15.32 -13.00
C LEU A 763 26.14 -16.32 -13.60
N VAL A 764 26.56 -17.04 -14.63
CA VAL A 764 25.79 -18.13 -15.22
C VAL A 764 26.51 -19.44 -14.94
N VAL A 765 25.83 -20.36 -14.27
CA VAL A 765 26.34 -21.70 -13.92
C VAL A 765 25.66 -22.73 -14.82
N VAL A 766 26.36 -23.34 -15.72
CA VAL A 766 25.83 -24.33 -16.64
C VAL A 766 26.12 -25.74 -16.12
N ARG A 767 25.07 -26.55 -15.97
CA ARG A 767 25.15 -27.96 -15.54
C ARG A 767 24.33 -28.82 -16.50
N GLY A 768 24.98 -29.60 -17.34
CA GLY A 768 24.29 -30.38 -18.39
C GLY A 768 23.50 -29.45 -19.32
N ASP A 769 22.21 -29.70 -19.52
CA ASP A 769 21.32 -28.89 -20.38
C ASP A 769 20.67 -27.69 -19.66
N GLY A 770 20.96 -27.47 -18.36
CA GLY A 770 20.41 -26.38 -17.57
C GLY A 770 21.43 -25.26 -17.29
N ALA A 771 20.95 -24.00 -17.20
CA ALA A 771 21.75 -22.84 -16.79
C ALA A 771 21.06 -22.04 -15.68
N GLU A 772 21.76 -21.88 -14.58
CA GLU A 772 21.30 -21.05 -13.43
C GLU A 772 21.99 -19.70 -13.50
N LYS A 773 21.25 -18.62 -13.15
CA LYS A 773 21.76 -17.24 -13.20
C LYS A 773 21.75 -16.61 -11.82
N TYR A 774 22.87 -16.03 -11.43
CA TYR A 774 23.02 -15.22 -10.21
C TYR A 774 23.32 -13.79 -10.65
N VAL A 775 22.30 -12.95 -10.54
CA VAL A 775 22.33 -11.56 -11.02
C VAL A 775 22.71 -10.64 -9.86
N ASN A 776 23.60 -9.69 -10.10
CA ASN A 776 24.25 -8.71 -9.19
C ASN A 776 25.33 -9.30 -8.25
N ALA A 777 26.16 -8.39 -7.70
CA ALA A 777 27.30 -8.79 -6.87
C ALA A 777 26.91 -9.52 -5.59
N SER A 778 25.77 -9.15 -4.96
CA SER A 778 25.32 -9.77 -3.70
C SER A 778 24.90 -11.23 -3.87
N ASN A 779 24.16 -11.55 -4.94
CA ASN A 779 23.76 -12.92 -5.23
C ASN A 779 24.96 -13.79 -5.63
N ILE A 780 25.95 -13.19 -6.29
CA ILE A 780 27.19 -13.87 -6.65
C ILE A 780 28.05 -14.12 -5.41
N GLN A 781 28.10 -13.20 -4.46
CA GLN A 781 28.78 -13.40 -3.18
C GLN A 781 28.15 -14.54 -2.38
N LYS A 782 26.81 -14.56 -2.28
CA LYS A 782 26.07 -15.62 -1.61
C LYS A 782 26.35 -16.99 -2.24
N TYR A 783 26.29 -17.07 -3.57
CA TYR A 783 26.66 -18.28 -4.31
C TYR A 783 28.09 -18.72 -4.00
N ALA A 784 29.04 -17.77 -3.92
CA ALA A 784 30.43 -18.06 -3.61
C ALA A 784 30.63 -18.54 -2.14
N GLU A 785 29.82 -18.08 -1.22
CA GLU A 785 29.80 -18.51 0.19
C GLU A 785 29.19 -19.91 0.33
N ASP A 786 28.06 -20.16 -0.32
CA ASP A 786 27.38 -21.46 -0.32
C ASP A 786 28.24 -22.61 -0.88
N ILE A 787 29.22 -22.31 -1.72
CA ILE A 787 30.13 -23.34 -2.27
C ILE A 787 31.40 -23.52 -1.40
N LYS A 788 31.70 -22.57 -0.51
CA LYS A 788 32.87 -22.66 0.37
C LYS A 788 32.56 -23.35 1.70
N GLY A 789 31.26 -23.47 2.08
CA GLY A 789 30.78 -24.22 3.24
C GLY A 789 30.42 -25.64 2.88
#